data_c2f55de1cd16470f36a8eed60cd56810
#
_entry.id   c2f55de1cd16470f36a8eed60cd56810
#
_cell.length_a   1.000
_cell.length_b   1.000
_cell.length_c   1.000
_cell.angle_alpha   90.00
_cell.angle_beta   90.00
_cell.angle_gamma   90.00
#
_symmetry.space_group_name_H-M   'P 1'
#
loop_
_entity.id
_entity.type
_entity.pdbx_description
1 polymer ?
#
loop_
_entity_poly.entity_id
_entity_poly.type
_entity_poly.pdbx_seq_one_letter_code
_entity_poly.pdbx_strand_id
1 'polypeptide(L)'
;VRFDRSSGNRGHRRTYRIALLLLLVLLAPALPARAASPVTREIVTRGAELLTYDLQGGGAPVRAYVLRADLRDPYLELRPIVGADDTLEQRQTVPAMAKRTGAVAALNGDFFYMGGSGRPIGPVVKDGRLLASPTDGENLYAFALTTSRVPLIAALKFTGRVRGTGGEAFPLAGINKPFPGEPGDLLFMYTPDWGPTTARAWSTGADVVQAVVDGNTVKQTVYGDTPAAVPRGGFVLAGSGDAARFLAERCPAGTTVTVEWRLTPDLNTLSMALGGYGLLVHEGRPTGTYPPDLGGRAARSAVGFSRDGRYLYLVAVEKGPASAGMTLAELAGFLADLGVWEALNLDGGGSTTLVARPLGETDPIPVNQPQAGNWRAVADALGLYSTAPRGRLAGLLVRGPAAVVAGTYAAYTVSGYDEYFNPYPVKPEDVRWSTEPAAGQWRGNVFYPDRGARTTVKATVGGVTGTLAVEVLGAQDLTALIVEPSSLTLAPGQQASLRARVQAADGRTFELPPEVIAWEVPEELGLLKGNVFTAGPGVTAGRLRARFSGLVAEVPVTVRTGEATAGLLEPDRPLTLELGPLSLSFPTHGAVAGEAGARLSLAAPPDLPEGFVPLAAVEVQVETDTEGKLPALTAPWTLTWRLPEADAAQTVLGVFRDGGLDLLPFRVADGVLRAKGFGTGTLVLAERTRPVPVWRDLRGHWAEATVKQLAGQGVIAGFPDGTFGPQQPLTRAQVVTMLARAFNWPPAKAAPGFRDPVPDWAAGPVAAAVAMGVVKGYEDGTFGADRPVTRAELAVLLARVLPLPAAHDLPYRDAADIPAWAQESVTRLTAAGLLQGREGAYWPKASATRAEAAALLQRALDYWLTH
;
A
#
# COMPACT_ATOMS: atom_id res chain seq x y z
N VAL A 1 -92.20 -18.18 -23.88
CA VAL A 1 -92.39 -18.30 -25.33
C VAL A 1 -91.02 -18.24 -25.98
N ARG A 2 -90.62 -19.38 -26.62
CA ARG A 2 -89.56 -19.57 -27.59
C ARG A 2 -88.13 -19.36 -27.18
N PHE A 3 -87.47 -20.47 -27.01
CA PHE A 3 -86.02 -20.71 -27.14
C PHE A 3 -85.51 -20.25 -28.51
N ASP A 4 -84.35 -19.66 -28.51
CA ASP A 4 -83.40 -19.90 -29.62
C ASP A 4 -82.06 -20.24 -29.11
N ARG A 5 -81.55 -21.38 -29.61
CA ARG A 5 -80.21 -21.98 -29.38
C ARG A 5 -79.29 -21.44 -30.46
N SER A 6 -78.29 -20.70 -30.10
CA SER A 6 -76.99 -20.83 -30.80
C SER A 6 -75.94 -19.88 -30.22
N SER A 7 -75.09 -20.35 -29.44
CA SER A 7 -73.64 -19.90 -29.43
C SER A 7 -72.80 -20.74 -28.41
N GLY A 8 -72.65 -21.94 -28.81
CA GLY A 8 -71.72 -22.87 -28.09
C GLY A 8 -70.31 -22.77 -28.57
N ASN A 9 -69.43 -22.87 -27.67
CA ASN A 9 -68.21 -23.61 -27.92
C ASN A 9 -67.12 -22.97 -28.77
N ARG A 10 -66.74 -21.71 -28.51
CA ARG A 10 -65.46 -21.14 -28.97
C ARG A 10 -64.48 -20.66 -27.85
N GLY A 11 -64.91 -20.72 -26.58
CA GLY A 11 -64.13 -20.25 -25.43
C GLY A 11 -63.12 -21.31 -24.93
N HIS A 12 -63.47 -22.58 -24.95
CA HIS A 12 -62.61 -23.62 -24.38
C HIS A 12 -61.39 -24.05 -25.22
N ARG A 13 -61.40 -23.84 -26.55
CA ARG A 13 -60.24 -24.14 -27.40
C ARG A 13 -59.13 -23.09 -27.33
N ARG A 14 -59.45 -21.83 -26.94
CA ARG A 14 -58.42 -20.80 -26.74
C ARG A 14 -57.69 -20.91 -25.37
N THR A 15 -58.44 -21.34 -24.34
CA THR A 15 -57.85 -21.50 -22.97
C THR A 15 -56.90 -22.70 -22.93
N TYR A 16 -57.19 -23.78 -23.62
CA TYR A 16 -56.28 -24.93 -23.71
C TYR A 16 -55.05 -24.66 -24.57
N ARG A 17 -55.11 -23.79 -25.57
CA ARG A 17 -53.93 -23.38 -26.36
C ARG A 17 -53.02 -22.44 -25.60
N ILE A 18 -53.57 -21.58 -24.76
CA ILE A 18 -52.78 -20.67 -23.89
C ILE A 18 -52.16 -21.45 -22.73
N ALA A 19 -52.88 -22.42 -22.13
CA ALA A 19 -52.34 -23.28 -21.08
C ALA A 19 -51.23 -24.20 -21.61
N LEU A 20 -51.38 -24.74 -22.84
CA LEU A 20 -50.35 -25.57 -23.47
C LEU A 20 -49.11 -24.75 -23.91
N LEU A 21 -49.29 -23.47 -24.34
CA LEU A 21 -48.19 -22.57 -24.63
C LEU A 21 -47.45 -22.10 -23.33
N LEU A 22 -48.18 -21.86 -22.24
CA LEU A 22 -47.59 -21.57 -20.93
C LEU A 22 -46.90 -22.79 -20.33
N LEU A 23 -47.42 -24.02 -20.55
CA LEU A 23 -46.74 -25.25 -20.11
C LEU A 23 -45.49 -25.59 -20.95
N LEU A 24 -45.49 -25.23 -22.23
CA LEU A 24 -44.33 -25.40 -23.14
C LEU A 24 -43.26 -24.35 -22.86
N VAL A 25 -43.61 -23.13 -22.37
CA VAL A 25 -42.66 -22.11 -21.93
C VAL A 25 -42.03 -22.49 -20.56
N LEU A 26 -42.75 -23.24 -19.71
CA LEU A 26 -42.24 -23.76 -18.42
C LEU A 26 -41.40 -25.04 -18.57
N LEU A 27 -41.48 -25.71 -19.73
CA LEU A 27 -40.70 -26.90 -20.05
C LEU A 27 -39.57 -26.65 -21.08
N ALA A 28 -39.41 -25.41 -21.53
CA ALA A 28 -38.21 -25.05 -22.27
C ALA A 28 -37.00 -25.23 -21.33
N PRO A 29 -36.01 -26.09 -21.68
CA PRO A 29 -34.78 -26.13 -20.90
C PRO A 29 -34.26 -24.71 -20.89
N ALA A 30 -33.97 -24.19 -19.69
CA ALA A 30 -33.29 -22.90 -19.55
C ALA A 30 -32.07 -22.96 -20.46
N LEU A 31 -32.07 -22.12 -21.50
CA LEU A 31 -30.88 -21.97 -22.32
C LEU A 31 -29.73 -21.75 -21.35
N PRO A 32 -28.63 -22.50 -21.47
CA PRO A 32 -27.49 -22.28 -20.58
C PRO A 32 -27.17 -20.80 -20.60
N ALA A 33 -27.10 -20.18 -19.44
CA ALA A 33 -26.70 -18.80 -19.31
C ALA A 33 -25.42 -18.64 -20.14
N ARG A 34 -25.40 -17.69 -21.06
CA ARG A 34 -24.26 -17.49 -21.97
C ARG A 34 -23.08 -17.20 -21.08
N ALA A 35 -22.13 -18.13 -21.02
CA ALA A 35 -20.92 -17.98 -20.21
C ALA A 35 -20.29 -16.61 -20.48
N ALA A 36 -20.00 -15.86 -19.42
CA ALA A 36 -19.36 -14.57 -19.56
C ALA A 36 -18.06 -14.72 -20.38
N SER A 37 -17.89 -13.87 -21.39
CA SER A 37 -16.65 -13.89 -22.19
C SER A 37 -15.63 -12.97 -21.55
N PRO A 38 -14.35 -13.35 -21.47
CA PRO A 38 -13.31 -12.49 -20.95
C PRO A 38 -13.10 -11.27 -21.85
N VAL A 39 -12.84 -10.12 -21.24
CA VAL A 39 -12.49 -8.88 -21.94
C VAL A 39 -11.06 -8.96 -22.48
N THR A 40 -10.14 -9.54 -21.69
CA THR A 40 -8.76 -9.79 -22.10
C THR A 40 -8.34 -11.22 -21.81
N ARG A 41 -7.38 -11.67 -22.60
CA ARG A 41 -6.72 -12.97 -22.42
C ARG A 41 -5.23 -12.78 -22.63
N GLU A 42 -4.44 -13.09 -21.63
CA GLU A 42 -2.99 -12.88 -21.61
C GLU A 42 -2.28 -14.19 -21.24
N ILE A 43 -1.24 -14.54 -21.99
CA ILE A 43 -0.42 -15.72 -21.67
C ILE A 43 0.53 -15.34 -20.54
N VAL A 44 0.53 -16.14 -19.46
CA VAL A 44 1.45 -15.99 -18.31
C VAL A 44 2.69 -16.87 -18.52
N THR A 45 2.46 -18.12 -18.91
CA THR A 45 3.48 -19.09 -19.27
C THR A 45 2.82 -20.22 -20.07
N ARG A 46 3.59 -21.20 -20.55
CA ARG A 46 3.04 -22.39 -21.19
C ARG A 46 2.01 -23.06 -20.26
N GLY A 47 0.84 -23.35 -20.81
CA GLY A 47 -0.26 -23.97 -20.07
C GLY A 47 -0.99 -23.05 -19.08
N ALA A 48 -0.61 -21.77 -18.94
CA ALA A 48 -1.30 -20.84 -18.02
C ALA A 48 -1.58 -19.48 -18.68
N GLU A 49 -2.80 -18.98 -18.47
CA GLU A 49 -3.29 -17.72 -18.99
C GLU A 49 -4.09 -16.95 -17.94
N LEU A 50 -4.04 -15.64 -18.03
CA LEU A 50 -4.84 -14.71 -17.25
C LEU A 50 -6.01 -14.19 -18.09
N LEU A 51 -7.21 -14.30 -17.54
CA LEU A 51 -8.46 -13.86 -18.12
C LEU A 51 -9.06 -12.75 -17.27
N THR A 52 -9.41 -11.61 -17.87
CA THR A 52 -10.09 -10.51 -17.19
C THR A 52 -11.54 -10.48 -17.59
N TYR A 53 -12.42 -10.28 -16.63
CA TYR A 53 -13.86 -10.19 -16.83
C TYR A 53 -14.39 -8.87 -16.26
N ASP A 54 -15.19 -8.17 -17.08
CA ASP A 54 -16.02 -7.06 -16.65
C ASP A 54 -17.47 -7.57 -16.58
N LEU A 55 -17.99 -7.62 -15.37
CA LEU A 55 -19.28 -8.22 -15.04
C LEU A 55 -20.22 -7.19 -14.42
N GLN A 56 -21.49 -7.59 -14.24
CA GLN A 56 -22.45 -6.83 -13.46
C GLN A 56 -22.88 -7.66 -12.25
N GLY A 57 -22.79 -7.10 -11.08
CA GLY A 57 -23.19 -7.75 -9.83
C GLY A 57 -24.05 -6.82 -8.99
N GLY A 58 -25.32 -7.21 -8.69
CA GLY A 58 -26.23 -6.37 -7.94
C GLY A 58 -26.48 -4.99 -8.55
N GLY A 59 -26.41 -4.87 -9.89
CA GLY A 59 -26.60 -3.61 -10.62
C GLY A 59 -25.35 -2.69 -10.67
N ALA A 60 -24.20 -3.14 -10.20
CA ALA A 60 -22.95 -2.38 -10.21
C ALA A 60 -21.83 -3.13 -10.97
N PRO A 61 -20.86 -2.41 -11.57
CA PRO A 61 -19.72 -3.04 -12.25
C PRO A 61 -18.91 -3.90 -11.28
N VAL A 62 -18.45 -5.05 -11.77
CA VAL A 62 -17.56 -5.96 -11.05
C VAL A 62 -16.45 -6.42 -11.97
N ARG A 63 -15.21 -6.29 -11.52
CA ARG A 63 -14.03 -6.81 -12.20
C ARG A 63 -13.52 -8.07 -11.51
N ALA A 64 -13.33 -9.12 -12.32
CA ALA A 64 -12.79 -10.39 -11.87
C ALA A 64 -11.62 -10.83 -12.75
N TYR A 65 -10.65 -11.45 -12.14
CA TYR A 65 -9.45 -11.99 -12.77
C TYR A 65 -9.40 -13.48 -12.50
N VAL A 66 -9.17 -14.26 -13.56
CA VAL A 66 -9.10 -15.71 -13.50
C VAL A 66 -7.78 -16.16 -14.11
N LEU A 67 -6.89 -16.69 -13.30
CA LEU A 67 -5.75 -17.42 -13.79
C LEU A 67 -6.19 -18.86 -14.04
N ARG A 68 -6.19 -19.28 -15.31
CA ARG A 68 -6.49 -20.64 -15.74
C ARG A 68 -5.21 -21.38 -16.06
N ALA A 69 -4.97 -22.53 -15.43
CA ALA A 69 -3.78 -23.35 -15.66
C ALA A 69 -4.13 -24.79 -16.02
N ASP A 70 -3.45 -25.38 -17.01
CA ASP A 70 -3.61 -26.77 -17.42
C ASP A 70 -2.72 -27.67 -16.54
N LEU A 71 -3.29 -28.36 -15.59
CA LEU A 71 -2.58 -29.27 -14.69
C LEU A 71 -1.93 -30.47 -15.40
N ARG A 72 -2.28 -30.76 -16.67
CA ARG A 72 -1.62 -31.80 -17.49
C ARG A 72 -0.36 -31.31 -18.17
N ASP A 73 -0.09 -29.98 -18.18
CA ASP A 73 1.18 -29.48 -18.70
C ASP A 73 2.33 -29.93 -17.76
N PRO A 74 3.32 -30.67 -18.26
CA PRO A 74 4.38 -31.25 -17.43
C PRO A 74 5.31 -30.18 -16.83
N TYR A 75 5.29 -28.97 -17.36
CA TYR A 75 6.14 -27.88 -16.90
C TYR A 75 5.47 -26.95 -15.89
N LEU A 76 4.20 -27.18 -15.53
CA LEU A 76 3.53 -26.43 -14.50
C LEU A 76 3.60 -27.15 -13.16
N GLU A 77 3.98 -26.44 -12.13
CA GLU A 77 3.95 -26.91 -10.75
C GLU A 77 3.14 -25.95 -9.88
N LEU A 78 2.37 -26.53 -8.95
CA LEU A 78 1.58 -25.78 -7.97
C LEU A 78 2.08 -26.09 -6.58
N ARG A 79 2.43 -25.07 -5.80
CA ARG A 79 2.95 -25.22 -4.44
C ARG A 79 2.42 -24.13 -3.52
N PRO A 80 2.15 -24.42 -2.24
CA PRO A 80 1.96 -23.38 -1.24
C PRO A 80 3.25 -22.57 -1.06
N ILE A 81 3.08 -21.27 -0.90
CA ILE A 81 4.13 -20.36 -0.46
C ILE A 81 3.77 -19.96 0.96
N VAL A 82 4.67 -20.19 1.90
CA VAL A 82 4.49 -19.79 3.29
C VAL A 82 5.51 -18.71 3.65
N GLY A 83 5.20 -17.88 4.60
CA GLY A 83 6.02 -16.89 5.27
C GLY A 83 7.26 -16.35 4.56
N ALA A 84 7.97 -15.45 5.23
CA ALA A 84 9.16 -14.82 4.62
C ALA A 84 10.35 -15.80 4.50
N ASP A 85 10.50 -16.73 5.45
CA ASP A 85 11.66 -17.63 5.58
C ASP A 85 11.29 -19.10 5.33
N ASP A 86 10.24 -19.36 4.54
CA ASP A 86 9.64 -20.67 4.33
C ASP A 86 9.11 -21.34 5.62
N THR A 87 8.90 -20.54 6.67
CA THR A 87 8.24 -20.93 7.91
C THR A 87 6.87 -20.29 8.02
N LEU A 88 6.07 -20.77 8.97
CA LEU A 88 4.77 -20.15 9.24
C LEU A 88 4.88 -18.87 10.09
N GLU A 89 6.08 -18.45 10.48
CA GLU A 89 6.28 -17.38 11.47
C GLU A 89 5.95 -15.98 10.95
N GLN A 90 6.39 -15.66 9.73
CA GLN A 90 6.31 -14.31 9.20
C GLN A 90 5.35 -14.23 8.01
N ARG A 91 4.35 -13.37 8.13
CA ARG A 91 3.46 -13.03 7.02
C ARG A 91 4.20 -12.17 5.99
N GLN A 92 3.83 -12.34 4.74
CA GLN A 92 4.38 -11.57 3.62
C GLN A 92 3.29 -11.21 2.62
N THR A 93 3.46 -10.14 1.85
CA THR A 93 2.53 -9.83 0.76
C THR A 93 2.70 -10.83 -0.38
N VAL A 94 1.61 -11.16 -1.09
CA VAL A 94 1.66 -12.12 -2.22
C VAL A 94 2.67 -11.70 -3.30
N PRO A 95 2.79 -10.40 -3.69
CA PRO A 95 3.83 -9.99 -4.62
C PRO A 95 5.25 -10.32 -4.14
N ALA A 96 5.54 -10.10 -2.86
CA ALA A 96 6.84 -10.42 -2.29
C ALA A 96 7.09 -11.94 -2.21
N MET A 97 6.07 -12.73 -1.84
CA MET A 97 6.12 -14.19 -1.85
C MET A 97 6.43 -14.72 -3.25
N ALA A 98 5.69 -14.30 -4.26
CA ALA A 98 5.86 -14.74 -5.64
C ALA A 98 7.25 -14.39 -6.18
N LYS A 99 7.71 -13.15 -5.96
CA LYS A 99 9.06 -12.72 -6.38
C LYS A 99 10.16 -13.52 -5.70
N ARG A 100 10.07 -13.71 -4.38
CA ARG A 100 11.06 -14.49 -3.60
C ARG A 100 11.18 -15.93 -4.06
N THR A 101 10.07 -16.56 -4.38
CA THR A 101 10.03 -17.99 -4.73
C THR A 101 10.16 -18.26 -6.22
N GLY A 102 10.11 -17.23 -7.08
CA GLY A 102 10.14 -17.38 -8.53
C GLY A 102 8.83 -17.91 -9.10
N ALA A 103 7.71 -17.79 -8.39
CA ALA A 103 6.40 -18.15 -8.92
C ALA A 103 6.04 -17.25 -10.11
N VAL A 104 5.50 -17.82 -11.18
CA VAL A 104 5.02 -17.06 -12.35
C VAL A 104 3.66 -16.43 -12.11
N ALA A 105 2.91 -16.96 -11.15
CA ALA A 105 1.67 -16.38 -10.63
C ALA A 105 1.43 -16.87 -9.20
N ALA A 106 0.68 -16.12 -8.42
CA ALA A 106 0.24 -16.55 -7.09
C ALA A 106 -1.06 -15.85 -6.70
N LEU A 107 -1.89 -16.57 -5.94
CA LEU A 107 -3.08 -16.06 -5.29
C LEU A 107 -2.92 -16.22 -3.78
N ASN A 108 -3.40 -15.25 -2.97
CA ASN A 108 -3.44 -15.43 -1.52
C ASN A 108 -4.22 -16.69 -1.16
N GLY A 109 -3.82 -17.32 -0.06
CA GLY A 109 -4.33 -18.62 0.33
C GLY A 109 -5.38 -18.58 1.44
N ASP A 110 -5.08 -19.30 2.50
CA ASP A 110 -5.99 -19.59 3.60
C ASP A 110 -6.29 -18.38 4.49
N PHE A 111 -7.38 -18.50 5.23
CA PHE A 111 -7.64 -17.63 6.38
C PHE A 111 -6.58 -17.82 7.46
N PHE A 112 -6.31 -16.80 8.25
CA PHE A 112 -5.28 -16.85 9.28
C PHE A 112 -5.67 -16.07 10.54
N TYR A 113 -5.04 -16.39 11.65
CA TYR A 113 -5.27 -15.75 12.95
C TYR A 113 -4.73 -14.31 12.96
N MET A 114 -5.56 -13.33 12.55
CA MET A 114 -5.15 -11.94 12.35
C MET A 114 -4.66 -11.23 13.61
N GLY A 115 -5.36 -11.41 14.72
CA GLY A 115 -5.08 -10.78 16.02
C GLY A 115 -4.11 -11.54 16.92
N GLY A 116 -3.56 -12.67 16.47
CA GLY A 116 -2.75 -13.56 17.30
C GLY A 116 -1.46 -14.02 16.61
N SER A 117 -1.34 -15.34 16.43
CA SER A 117 -0.14 -15.99 15.91
C SER A 117 0.21 -15.59 14.47
N GLY A 118 -0.77 -15.16 13.67
CA GLY A 118 -0.59 -14.90 12.25
C GLY A 118 -0.51 -16.15 11.38
N ARG A 119 -0.75 -17.35 11.95
CA ARG A 119 -0.64 -18.66 11.30
C ARG A 119 -1.92 -18.99 10.52
N PRO A 120 -1.86 -19.88 9.51
CA PRO A 120 -3.04 -20.32 8.76
C PRO A 120 -3.98 -21.15 9.64
N ILE A 121 -5.29 -21.01 9.38
CA ILE A 121 -6.34 -21.76 10.11
C ILE A 121 -6.41 -23.20 9.62
N GLY A 122 -6.41 -23.42 8.32
CA GLY A 122 -6.48 -24.75 7.72
C GLY A 122 -5.12 -25.45 7.60
N PRO A 123 -5.09 -26.59 6.95
CA PRO A 123 -3.86 -27.36 6.76
C PRO A 123 -2.95 -26.70 5.71
N VAL A 124 -1.64 -26.92 5.88
CA VAL A 124 -0.63 -26.62 4.87
C VAL A 124 0.22 -27.87 4.65
N VAL A 125 0.16 -28.43 3.45
CA VAL A 125 1.06 -29.49 2.97
C VAL A 125 1.90 -28.92 1.84
N LYS A 126 3.21 -28.98 1.96
CA LYS A 126 4.17 -28.51 0.95
C LYS A 126 5.15 -29.62 0.62
N ASP A 127 5.26 -29.96 -0.66
CA ASP A 127 6.16 -31.01 -1.16
C ASP A 127 5.99 -32.34 -0.41
N GLY A 128 4.74 -32.76 -0.13
CA GLY A 128 4.41 -33.96 0.60
C GLY A 128 4.67 -33.93 2.11
N ARG A 129 5.05 -32.77 2.67
CA ARG A 129 5.33 -32.55 4.10
C ARG A 129 4.23 -31.71 4.74
N LEU A 130 3.73 -32.16 5.89
CA LEU A 130 2.74 -31.43 6.68
C LEU A 130 3.43 -30.29 7.47
N LEU A 131 3.17 -29.05 7.11
CA LEU A 131 3.67 -27.88 7.81
C LEU A 131 2.71 -27.43 8.92
N ALA A 132 1.39 -27.51 8.68
CA ALA A 132 0.34 -27.23 9.65
C ALA A 132 -0.77 -28.25 9.49
N SER A 133 -1.26 -28.80 10.59
CA SER A 133 -2.40 -29.72 10.58
C SER A 133 -3.71 -28.98 10.24
N PRO A 134 -4.78 -29.66 9.80
CA PRO A 134 -6.11 -29.05 9.79
C PRO A 134 -6.55 -28.68 11.20
N THR A 135 -7.46 -27.72 11.29
CA THR A 135 -8.22 -27.41 12.50
C THR A 135 -9.60 -28.05 12.35
N ASP A 136 -10.14 -28.64 13.41
CA ASP A 136 -11.52 -29.14 13.42
C ASP A 136 -12.49 -27.96 13.38
N GLY A 137 -13.49 -28.04 12.52
CA GLY A 137 -14.50 -26.98 12.37
C GLY A 137 -15.44 -27.24 11.19
N GLU A 138 -16.62 -26.66 11.26
CA GLU A 138 -17.57 -26.67 10.16
C GLU A 138 -17.07 -25.78 8.99
N ASN A 139 -17.39 -26.18 7.78
CA ASN A 139 -17.02 -25.46 6.55
C ASN A 139 -15.52 -25.29 6.27
N LEU A 140 -14.64 -25.93 7.05
CA LEU A 140 -13.19 -25.95 6.81
C LEU A 140 -12.86 -27.06 5.81
N TYR A 141 -12.39 -26.65 4.66
CA TYR A 141 -11.94 -27.53 3.57
C TYR A 141 -10.51 -27.18 3.19
N ALA A 142 -9.89 -28.06 2.44
CA ALA A 142 -8.61 -27.77 1.80
C ALA A 142 -8.70 -28.10 0.30
N PHE A 143 -8.10 -27.24 -0.50
CA PHE A 143 -7.70 -27.59 -1.85
C PHE A 143 -6.40 -28.38 -1.77
N ALA A 144 -6.34 -29.52 -2.42
CA ALA A 144 -5.16 -30.36 -2.44
C ALA A 144 -4.88 -30.87 -3.85
N LEU A 145 -3.62 -31.22 -4.08
CA LEU A 145 -3.16 -31.88 -5.29
C LEU A 145 -2.48 -33.19 -4.88
N THR A 146 -2.88 -34.28 -5.52
CA THR A 146 -2.24 -35.59 -5.28
C THR A 146 -0.85 -35.65 -5.91
N THR A 147 -0.06 -36.64 -5.53
CA THR A 147 1.24 -36.97 -6.16
C THR A 147 1.08 -37.32 -7.66
N SER A 148 -0.10 -37.78 -8.06
CA SER A 148 -0.48 -38.00 -9.48
C SER A 148 -1.10 -36.76 -10.14
N ARG A 149 -1.03 -35.60 -9.49
CA ARG A 149 -1.52 -34.31 -9.98
C ARG A 149 -3.04 -34.24 -10.20
N VAL A 150 -3.81 -35.03 -9.46
CA VAL A 150 -5.27 -34.94 -9.44
C VAL A 150 -5.69 -33.91 -8.38
N PRO A 151 -6.42 -32.86 -8.75
CA PRO A 151 -6.94 -31.89 -7.80
C PRO A 151 -8.14 -32.44 -7.04
N LEU A 152 -8.27 -32.07 -5.78
CA LEU A 152 -9.44 -32.37 -4.96
C LEU A 152 -9.69 -31.25 -3.94
N ILE A 153 -10.94 -31.12 -3.52
CA ILE A 153 -11.33 -30.31 -2.35
C ILE A 153 -11.97 -31.23 -1.34
N ALA A 154 -11.42 -31.26 -0.12
CA ALA A 154 -11.89 -32.15 0.94
C ALA A 154 -11.69 -31.53 2.32
N ALA A 155 -12.50 -31.94 3.30
CA ALA A 155 -12.22 -31.72 4.70
C ALA A 155 -11.12 -32.71 5.15
N LEU A 156 -9.91 -32.21 5.34
CA LEU A 156 -8.81 -33.00 5.85
C LEU A 156 -9.00 -33.27 7.35
N LYS A 157 -8.73 -34.50 7.80
CA LYS A 157 -8.82 -34.90 9.21
C LYS A 157 -7.45 -35.30 9.74
N PHE A 158 -7.11 -34.76 10.91
CA PHE A 158 -5.89 -35.09 11.65
C PHE A 158 -6.24 -35.94 12.88
N THR A 159 -5.46 -36.95 13.10
CA THR A 159 -5.51 -37.74 14.38
C THR A 159 -4.09 -37.99 14.81
N GLY A 160 -3.82 -37.77 16.10
CA GLY A 160 -2.49 -37.99 16.62
C GLY A 160 -2.50 -38.40 18.09
N ARG A 161 -1.37 -38.93 18.55
CA ARG A 161 -1.12 -39.27 19.97
C ARG A 161 0.36 -39.19 20.26
N VAL A 162 0.66 -38.86 21.51
CA VAL A 162 2.00 -38.89 22.09
C VAL A 162 2.04 -39.96 23.16
N ARG A 163 3.07 -40.80 23.14
CA ARG A 163 3.35 -41.76 24.20
C ARG A 163 4.57 -41.33 25.00
N GLY A 164 4.42 -41.29 26.30
CA GLY A 164 5.47 -41.06 27.28
C GLY A 164 5.95 -42.31 27.94
N THR A 165 6.60 -42.18 29.10
CA THR A 165 7.04 -43.26 29.97
C THR A 165 5.83 -44.07 30.46
N GLY A 166 6.02 -45.39 30.65
CA GLY A 166 4.93 -46.27 31.11
C GLY A 166 3.94 -46.70 30.03
N GLY A 167 4.11 -46.25 28.76
CA GLY A 167 3.26 -46.62 27.64
C GLY A 167 1.92 -45.89 27.54
N GLU A 168 1.63 -45.03 28.49
CA GLU A 168 0.44 -44.18 28.48
C GLU A 168 0.50 -43.18 27.31
N ALA A 169 -0.65 -42.94 26.69
CA ALA A 169 -0.73 -42.06 25.49
C ALA A 169 -1.73 -40.91 25.73
N PHE A 170 -1.39 -39.74 25.25
CA PHE A 170 -2.27 -38.57 25.24
C PHE A 170 -2.60 -38.15 23.79
N PRO A 171 -3.84 -37.72 23.51
CA PRO A 171 -4.21 -37.23 22.18
C PRO A 171 -3.38 -36.01 21.77
N LEU A 172 -2.89 -35.99 20.52
CA LEU A 172 -2.25 -34.87 19.91
C LEU A 172 -3.29 -34.07 19.11
N ALA A 173 -3.61 -32.87 19.56
CA ALA A 173 -4.65 -32.02 18.96
C ALA A 173 -4.24 -31.45 17.61
N GLY A 174 -2.94 -31.21 17.37
CA GLY A 174 -2.47 -30.69 16.11
C GLY A 174 -0.97 -30.44 16.07
N ILE A 175 -0.54 -30.05 14.85
CA ILE A 175 0.85 -29.68 14.55
C ILE A 175 0.87 -28.24 14.06
N ASN A 176 1.71 -27.41 14.66
CA ASN A 176 1.92 -26.02 14.31
C ASN A 176 0.62 -25.18 14.28
N LYS A 177 -0.21 -25.36 15.33
CA LYS A 177 -1.44 -24.59 15.56
C LYS A 177 -1.34 -23.78 16.84
N PRO A 178 -1.90 -22.57 16.89
CA PRO A 178 -2.01 -21.83 18.15
C PRO A 178 -3.03 -22.52 19.06
N PHE A 179 -2.85 -22.39 20.38
CA PHE A 179 -3.89 -22.76 21.32
C PHE A 179 -5.14 -21.89 21.10
N PRO A 180 -6.35 -22.44 21.23
CA PRO A 180 -7.57 -21.64 21.29
C PRO A 180 -7.52 -20.65 22.47
N GLY A 181 -8.32 -19.60 22.42
CA GLY A 181 -8.29 -18.51 23.40
C GLY A 181 -8.54 -18.96 24.86
N GLU A 182 -9.35 -20.03 25.07
CA GLU A 182 -9.49 -20.69 26.34
C GLU A 182 -8.71 -22.01 26.32
N PRO A 183 -7.71 -22.19 27.20
CA PRO A 183 -6.93 -23.42 27.28
C PRO A 183 -7.81 -24.54 27.80
N GLY A 184 -8.06 -25.56 26.97
CA GLY A 184 -8.60 -26.86 27.37
C GLY A 184 -7.47 -27.86 27.62
N ASP A 185 -7.83 -29.14 27.77
CA ASP A 185 -6.88 -30.23 27.89
C ASP A 185 -6.26 -30.59 26.52
N LEU A 186 -5.46 -29.71 25.96
CA LEU A 186 -4.95 -29.81 24.60
C LEU A 186 -3.44 -30.00 24.58
N LEU A 187 -2.98 -30.85 23.67
CA LEU A 187 -1.56 -31.09 23.37
C LEU A 187 -1.26 -30.76 21.91
N PHE A 188 -0.31 -29.87 21.67
CA PHE A 188 0.17 -29.52 20.35
C PHE A 188 1.65 -29.84 20.17
N MET A 189 2.05 -30.07 18.94
CA MET A 189 3.45 -30.23 18.53
C MET A 189 3.89 -29.04 17.68
N TYR A 190 5.03 -28.44 18.04
CA TYR A 190 5.66 -27.34 17.31
C TYR A 190 6.97 -27.80 16.68
N THR A 191 7.03 -27.77 15.36
CA THR A 191 8.20 -28.11 14.57
C THR A 191 8.96 -26.83 14.16
N PRO A 192 10.17 -26.92 13.58
CA PRO A 192 10.86 -25.75 13.03
C PRO A 192 10.06 -24.94 12.00
N ASP A 193 9.05 -25.53 11.38
CA ASP A 193 8.15 -24.82 10.46
C ASP A 193 7.26 -23.77 11.17
N TRP A 194 7.01 -23.94 12.46
CA TRP A 194 6.33 -22.92 13.26
C TRP A 194 7.17 -21.65 13.41
N GLY A 195 8.46 -21.81 13.63
CA GLY A 195 9.44 -20.78 13.90
C GLY A 195 10.53 -21.27 14.86
N PRO A 196 11.52 -20.44 15.19
CA PRO A 196 12.65 -20.83 16.05
C PRO A 196 12.26 -21.05 17.52
N THR A 197 11.09 -20.55 17.94
CA THR A 197 10.56 -20.73 19.30
C THR A 197 9.05 -20.96 19.27
N THR A 198 8.47 -21.40 20.39
CA THR A 198 7.02 -21.53 20.56
C THR A 198 6.30 -20.18 20.79
N ALA A 199 6.97 -19.07 20.50
CA ALA A 199 6.38 -17.74 20.62
C ALA A 199 5.06 -17.62 19.82
N ARG A 200 4.07 -16.93 20.40
CA ARG A 200 2.73 -16.74 19.82
C ARG A 200 1.90 -18.02 19.67
N ALA A 201 2.32 -19.12 20.27
CA ALA A 201 1.52 -20.35 20.28
C ALA A 201 0.31 -20.24 21.23
N TRP A 202 0.40 -19.40 22.27
CA TRP A 202 -0.64 -19.12 23.26
C TRP A 202 -0.59 -17.64 23.71
N SER A 203 -1.58 -17.25 24.52
CA SER A 203 -1.62 -15.92 25.15
C SER A 203 -0.68 -15.85 26.37
N THR A 204 -0.23 -14.64 26.70
CA THR A 204 0.56 -14.39 27.92
C THR A 204 -0.20 -14.80 29.18
N GLY A 205 0.48 -15.43 30.15
CA GLY A 205 -0.11 -15.90 31.38
C GLY A 205 -0.78 -17.28 31.29
N ALA A 206 -0.65 -17.98 30.14
CA ALA A 206 -1.18 -19.33 29.98
C ALA A 206 -0.40 -20.34 30.87
N ASP A 207 -1.13 -21.24 31.56
CA ASP A 207 -0.55 -22.35 32.28
C ASP A 207 -0.27 -23.51 31.33
N VAL A 208 0.97 -23.53 30.80
CA VAL A 208 1.42 -24.46 29.77
C VAL A 208 2.67 -25.20 30.27
N VAL A 209 2.76 -26.48 29.99
CA VAL A 209 3.99 -27.27 30.13
C VAL A 209 4.52 -27.60 28.73
N GLN A 210 5.82 -27.38 28.52
CA GLN A 210 6.49 -27.62 27.27
C GLN A 210 7.59 -28.65 27.44
N ALA A 211 7.60 -29.69 26.60
CA ALA A 211 8.68 -30.66 26.53
C ALA A 211 9.48 -30.41 25.24
N VAL A 212 10.73 -29.98 25.37
CA VAL A 212 11.65 -29.76 24.25
C VAL A 212 12.29 -31.11 23.90
N VAL A 213 12.01 -31.59 22.69
CA VAL A 213 12.41 -32.92 22.21
C VAL A 213 13.44 -32.75 21.08
N ASP A 214 14.57 -33.42 21.23
CA ASP A 214 15.61 -33.51 20.18
C ASP A 214 15.73 -34.98 19.75
N GLY A 215 15.51 -35.24 18.47
CA GLY A 215 15.19 -36.58 18.00
C GLY A 215 13.91 -37.09 18.67
N ASN A 216 14.02 -38.09 19.52
CA ASN A 216 12.92 -38.63 20.29
C ASN A 216 13.09 -38.45 21.83
N THR A 217 14.14 -37.74 22.26
CA THR A 217 14.49 -37.60 23.67
C THR A 217 14.09 -36.21 24.17
N VAL A 218 13.36 -36.16 25.26
CA VAL A 218 13.07 -34.90 25.97
C VAL A 218 14.36 -34.35 26.55
N LYS A 219 14.79 -33.17 26.14
CA LYS A 219 15.99 -32.52 26.67
C LYS A 219 15.71 -31.61 27.84
N GLN A 220 14.55 -30.99 27.85
CA GLN A 220 14.15 -29.98 28.82
C GLN A 220 12.63 -29.94 28.96
N THR A 221 12.15 -29.72 30.18
CA THR A 221 10.77 -29.33 30.45
C THR A 221 10.72 -27.86 30.87
N VAL A 222 9.87 -27.07 30.25
CA VAL A 222 9.65 -25.65 30.54
C VAL A 222 8.24 -25.46 31.04
N TYR A 223 8.08 -24.78 32.17
CA TYR A 223 6.79 -24.49 32.78
C TYR A 223 6.39 -23.03 32.56
N GLY A 224 5.12 -22.78 32.32
CA GLY A 224 4.56 -21.47 32.11
C GLY A 224 4.64 -20.99 30.67
N ASP A 225 4.39 -19.72 30.45
CA ASP A 225 4.19 -19.10 29.15
C ASP A 225 5.49 -18.65 28.43
N THR A 226 6.65 -18.86 29.03
CA THR A 226 7.95 -18.54 28.43
C THR A 226 8.17 -19.39 27.18
N PRO A 227 8.36 -18.79 25.99
CA PRO A 227 8.55 -19.56 24.76
C PRO A 227 9.82 -20.43 24.81
N ALA A 228 9.69 -21.72 24.51
CA ALA A 228 10.81 -22.63 24.37
C ALA A 228 11.44 -22.56 22.97
N ALA A 229 12.73 -22.79 22.85
CA ALA A 229 13.39 -22.94 21.57
C ALA A 229 12.98 -24.24 20.89
N VAL A 230 12.64 -24.19 19.59
CA VAL A 230 12.31 -25.38 18.80
C VAL A 230 13.60 -25.94 18.17
N PRO A 231 14.02 -27.17 18.53
CA PRO A 231 15.24 -27.75 18.00
C PRO A 231 15.15 -28.01 16.48
N ARG A 232 16.21 -27.74 15.73
CA ARG A 232 16.25 -28.00 14.28
C ARG A 232 16.04 -29.47 13.92
N GLY A 233 16.51 -30.40 14.74
CA GLY A 233 16.35 -31.86 14.57
C GLY A 233 15.25 -32.49 15.42
N GLY A 234 14.33 -31.65 15.96
CA GLY A 234 13.29 -32.09 16.90
C GLY A 234 12.03 -31.25 16.85
N PHE A 235 11.38 -31.16 17.99
CA PHE A 235 10.10 -30.43 18.14
C PHE A 235 9.87 -30.06 19.62
N VAL A 236 8.85 -29.25 19.85
CA VAL A 236 8.36 -28.96 21.19
C VAL A 236 6.94 -29.51 21.31
N LEU A 237 6.67 -30.30 22.32
CA LEU A 237 5.31 -30.64 22.74
C LEU A 237 4.87 -29.62 23.79
N ALA A 238 3.73 -28.97 23.58
CA ALA A 238 3.18 -28.05 24.56
C ALA A 238 1.74 -28.45 24.91
N GLY A 239 1.42 -28.49 26.19
CA GLY A 239 0.14 -28.91 26.69
C GLY A 239 -0.39 -28.00 27.78
N SER A 240 -1.71 -27.89 27.88
CA SER A 240 -2.46 -27.24 28.97
C SER A 240 -3.37 -28.23 29.67
N GLY A 241 -3.78 -27.93 30.91
CA GLY A 241 -4.66 -28.81 31.71
C GLY A 241 -4.10 -30.21 31.89
N ASP A 242 -4.87 -31.24 31.56
CA ASP A 242 -4.45 -32.65 31.68
C ASP A 242 -3.28 -32.99 30.74
N ALA A 243 -3.16 -32.28 29.58
CA ALA A 243 -2.00 -32.44 28.71
C ALA A 243 -0.72 -31.89 29.35
N ALA A 244 -0.81 -30.78 30.10
CA ALA A 244 0.32 -30.25 30.85
C ALA A 244 0.78 -31.23 31.92
N ARG A 245 -0.17 -31.85 32.67
CA ARG A 245 0.11 -32.90 33.64
C ARG A 245 0.76 -34.13 33.01
N PHE A 246 0.22 -34.59 31.89
CA PHE A 246 0.83 -35.68 31.12
C PHE A 246 2.28 -35.38 30.70
N LEU A 247 2.56 -34.19 30.21
CA LEU A 247 3.93 -33.80 29.84
C LEU A 247 4.85 -33.78 31.05
N ALA A 248 4.41 -33.21 32.18
CA ALA A 248 5.20 -33.14 33.41
C ALA A 248 5.52 -34.51 33.98
N GLU A 249 4.55 -35.44 34.01
CA GLU A 249 4.67 -36.74 34.67
C GLU A 249 5.21 -37.85 33.74
N ARG A 250 4.85 -37.83 32.44
CA ARG A 250 5.12 -38.92 31.51
C ARG A 250 6.20 -38.55 30.47
N CYS A 251 6.57 -37.26 30.37
CA CYS A 251 7.58 -36.77 29.41
C CYS A 251 8.66 -35.93 30.11
N PRO A 252 9.19 -36.30 31.28
CA PRO A 252 10.25 -35.53 31.93
C PRO A 252 11.56 -35.58 31.13
N ALA A 253 12.49 -34.66 31.41
CA ALA A 253 13.78 -34.60 30.75
C ALA A 253 14.54 -35.95 30.87
N GLY A 254 15.18 -36.40 29.81
CA GLY A 254 15.88 -37.67 29.68
C GLY A 254 15.00 -38.83 29.18
N THR A 255 13.69 -38.65 29.05
CA THR A 255 12.78 -39.71 28.59
C THR A 255 12.64 -39.74 27.06
N THR A 256 12.26 -40.88 26.53
CA THR A 256 11.92 -41.07 25.11
C THR A 256 10.43 -40.88 24.90
N VAL A 257 10.04 -40.07 23.95
CA VAL A 257 8.65 -39.89 23.52
C VAL A 257 8.44 -40.44 22.11
N THR A 258 7.25 -41.01 21.86
CA THR A 258 6.84 -41.47 20.53
C THR A 258 5.63 -40.67 20.11
N VAL A 259 5.72 -40.00 18.95
CA VAL A 259 4.61 -39.26 18.34
C VAL A 259 4.11 -40.04 17.14
N GLU A 260 2.83 -40.39 17.16
CA GLU A 260 2.14 -41.08 16.07
C GLU A 260 1.01 -40.17 15.59
N TRP A 261 0.91 -39.95 14.27
CA TRP A 261 -0.21 -39.20 13.71
C TRP A 261 -0.56 -39.66 12.30
N ARG A 262 -1.76 -39.33 11.87
CA ARG A 262 -2.30 -39.64 10.55
C ARG A 262 -3.09 -38.45 10.01
N LEU A 263 -2.95 -38.21 8.75
CA LEU A 263 -3.82 -37.30 7.96
C LEU A 263 -4.75 -38.14 7.07
N THR A 264 -5.99 -37.72 6.92
CA THR A 264 -6.97 -38.31 6.02
C THR A 264 -7.48 -37.24 5.06
N PRO A 265 -7.33 -37.38 3.70
CA PRO A 265 -6.60 -38.41 2.98
C PRO A 265 -5.14 -38.58 3.42
N ASP A 266 -4.55 -39.77 3.14
CA ASP A 266 -3.17 -40.08 3.55
C ASP A 266 -2.19 -39.07 2.96
N LEU A 267 -1.33 -38.49 3.83
CA LEU A 267 -0.32 -37.50 3.45
C LEU A 267 0.55 -37.98 2.28
N ASN A 268 0.92 -39.28 2.24
CA ASN A 268 1.76 -39.82 1.17
C ASN A 268 1.09 -39.78 -0.23
N THR A 269 -0.21 -39.55 -0.28
CA THR A 269 -0.95 -39.37 -1.55
C THR A 269 -1.01 -37.92 -2.00
N LEU A 270 -0.60 -36.97 -1.15
CA LEU A 270 -0.72 -35.55 -1.39
C LEU A 270 0.67 -34.94 -1.72
N SER A 271 0.76 -34.19 -2.80
CA SER A 271 1.93 -33.34 -3.08
C SER A 271 1.82 -31.98 -2.36
N MET A 272 0.60 -31.46 -2.27
CA MET A 272 0.31 -30.20 -1.58
C MET A 272 -1.12 -30.15 -1.08
N ALA A 273 -1.36 -29.34 -0.05
CA ALA A 273 -2.69 -28.89 0.36
C ALA A 273 -2.63 -27.49 0.97
N LEU A 274 -3.71 -26.74 0.80
CA LEU A 274 -3.90 -25.42 1.38
C LEU A 274 -5.34 -25.25 1.86
N GLY A 275 -5.53 -24.75 3.06
CA GLY A 275 -6.83 -24.51 3.67
C GLY A 275 -7.68 -23.45 2.97
N GLY A 276 -8.97 -23.46 3.31
CA GLY A 276 -9.95 -22.45 2.90
C GLY A 276 -11.26 -22.65 3.68
N TYR A 277 -12.19 -21.72 3.52
CA TYR A 277 -13.40 -21.68 4.33
C TYR A 277 -14.66 -21.46 3.46
N GLY A 278 -15.46 -22.51 3.36
CA GLY A 278 -16.71 -22.53 2.59
C GLY A 278 -16.55 -23.09 1.18
N LEU A 279 -17.24 -24.18 0.90
CA LEU A 279 -17.36 -24.75 -0.43
C LEU A 279 -18.31 -23.89 -1.27
N LEU A 280 -17.86 -23.39 -2.43
CA LEU A 280 -18.63 -22.52 -3.31
C LEU A 280 -19.40 -23.28 -4.38
N VAL A 281 -18.71 -24.20 -5.05
CA VAL A 281 -19.26 -25.03 -6.13
C VAL A 281 -18.98 -26.49 -5.80
N HIS A 282 -19.98 -27.32 -5.94
CA HIS A 282 -19.90 -28.78 -5.81
C HIS A 282 -20.58 -29.44 -7.00
N GLU A 283 -19.89 -30.34 -7.67
CA GLU A 283 -20.36 -31.03 -8.86
C GLU A 283 -20.90 -30.08 -9.95
N GLY A 284 -20.21 -28.95 -10.14
CA GLY A 284 -20.54 -27.92 -11.14
C GLY A 284 -21.73 -27.04 -10.79
N ARG A 285 -22.23 -27.08 -9.54
CA ARG A 285 -23.37 -26.28 -9.08
C ARG A 285 -23.00 -25.45 -7.85
N PRO A 286 -23.48 -24.22 -7.72
CA PRO A 286 -23.36 -23.47 -6.49
C PRO A 286 -23.97 -24.26 -5.31
N THR A 287 -23.26 -24.32 -4.19
CA THR A 287 -23.72 -25.06 -3.00
C THR A 287 -24.97 -24.45 -2.36
N GLY A 288 -25.19 -23.16 -2.54
CA GLY A 288 -26.32 -22.42 -1.99
C GLY A 288 -26.21 -22.14 -0.48
N THR A 289 -25.27 -22.75 0.21
CA THR A 289 -25.01 -22.55 1.64
C THR A 289 -23.59 -22.04 1.81
N TYR A 290 -23.44 -20.87 2.44
CA TYR A 290 -22.16 -20.21 2.62
C TYR A 290 -21.97 -19.78 4.06
N PRO A 291 -20.70 -19.66 4.55
CA PRO A 291 -20.43 -19.19 5.90
C PRO A 291 -21.09 -17.83 6.17
N PRO A 292 -21.93 -17.71 7.23
CA PRO A 292 -22.69 -16.49 7.48
C PRO A 292 -21.84 -15.30 7.90
N ASP A 293 -20.70 -15.53 8.49
CA ASP A 293 -19.69 -14.54 8.90
C ASP A 293 -18.95 -13.90 7.72
N LEU A 294 -19.04 -14.49 6.52
CA LEU A 294 -18.49 -13.95 5.27
C LEU A 294 -19.55 -13.27 4.40
N GLY A 295 -20.62 -12.77 5.00
CA GLY A 295 -21.71 -12.10 4.30
C GLY A 295 -21.30 -10.81 3.57
N GLY A 296 -22.19 -10.34 2.68
CA GLY A 296 -22.02 -9.08 1.95
C GLY A 296 -21.03 -9.13 0.78
N ARG A 297 -20.91 -7.97 0.13
CA ARG A 297 -19.99 -7.77 -1.00
C ARG A 297 -18.58 -7.44 -0.52
N ALA A 298 -17.61 -8.17 -1.02
CA ALA A 298 -16.19 -7.98 -0.70
C ALA A 298 -15.32 -8.30 -1.93
N ALA A 299 -14.05 -7.94 -1.88
CA ALA A 299 -13.06 -8.60 -2.71
C ALA A 299 -12.99 -10.08 -2.30
N ARG A 300 -12.85 -10.97 -3.28
CA ARG A 300 -12.95 -12.42 -3.05
C ARG A 300 -11.80 -13.16 -3.72
N SER A 301 -11.34 -14.21 -3.08
CA SER A 301 -10.38 -15.15 -3.65
C SER A 301 -10.98 -16.56 -3.63
N ALA A 302 -10.74 -17.31 -4.69
CA ALA A 302 -11.20 -18.68 -4.77
C ALA A 302 -10.24 -19.55 -5.58
N VAL A 303 -10.21 -20.84 -5.27
CA VAL A 303 -9.55 -21.87 -6.07
C VAL A 303 -10.56 -22.93 -6.48
N GLY A 304 -10.48 -23.39 -7.72
CA GLY A 304 -11.36 -24.44 -8.22
C GLY A 304 -10.74 -25.20 -9.38
N PHE A 305 -11.40 -26.26 -9.83
CA PHE A 305 -10.95 -27.06 -10.94
C PHE A 305 -12.10 -27.60 -11.81
N SER A 306 -11.78 -27.92 -13.08
CA SER A 306 -12.74 -28.49 -14.03
C SER A 306 -13.08 -29.94 -13.70
N ARG A 307 -14.22 -30.45 -14.24
CA ARG A 307 -14.74 -31.79 -14.01
C ARG A 307 -13.73 -32.92 -14.32
N ASP A 308 -12.91 -32.72 -15.34
CA ASP A 308 -11.89 -33.72 -15.75
C ASP A 308 -10.55 -33.55 -14.99
N GLY A 309 -10.51 -32.63 -14.00
CA GLY A 309 -9.32 -32.28 -13.21
C GLY A 309 -8.19 -31.61 -13.99
N ARG A 310 -8.46 -31.22 -15.25
CA ARG A 310 -7.43 -30.68 -16.15
C ARG A 310 -7.11 -29.24 -15.85
N TYR A 311 -8.14 -28.40 -15.69
CA TYR A 311 -7.96 -26.96 -15.52
C TYR A 311 -8.12 -26.54 -14.07
N LEU A 312 -7.11 -25.86 -13.56
CA LEU A 312 -7.13 -25.12 -12.33
C LEU A 312 -7.61 -23.69 -12.60
N TYR A 313 -8.39 -23.13 -11.69
CA TYR A 313 -8.85 -21.76 -11.72
C TYR A 313 -8.45 -21.09 -10.40
N LEU A 314 -7.59 -20.06 -10.45
CA LEU A 314 -7.30 -19.16 -9.36
C LEU A 314 -8.01 -17.84 -9.64
N VAL A 315 -8.93 -17.44 -8.77
CA VAL A 315 -9.86 -16.35 -9.04
C VAL A 315 -9.70 -15.26 -7.99
N ALA A 316 -9.55 -14.02 -8.45
CA ALA A 316 -9.60 -12.83 -7.63
C ALA A 316 -10.69 -11.89 -8.14
N VAL A 317 -11.62 -11.51 -7.27
CA VAL A 317 -12.63 -10.49 -7.53
C VAL A 317 -12.21 -9.22 -6.84
N GLU A 318 -12.13 -8.13 -7.57
CA GLU A 318 -11.73 -6.82 -7.06
C GLU A 318 -12.87 -6.11 -6.35
N LYS A 319 -12.57 -5.34 -5.31
CA LYS A 319 -13.47 -4.36 -4.71
C LYS A 319 -12.75 -3.03 -4.49
N GLY A 320 -13.32 -1.98 -5.05
CA GLY A 320 -12.76 -0.62 -5.01
C GLY A 320 -13.69 0.36 -5.72
N PRO A 321 -13.23 1.55 -6.07
CA PRO A 321 -14.04 2.56 -6.73
C PRO A 321 -14.67 2.11 -8.06
N ALA A 322 -13.96 1.23 -8.81
CA ALA A 322 -14.40 0.73 -10.12
C ALA A 322 -15.03 -0.67 -10.08
N SER A 323 -15.09 -1.32 -8.92
CA SER A 323 -15.61 -2.68 -8.78
C SER A 323 -16.32 -2.87 -7.44
N ALA A 324 -17.58 -3.31 -7.49
CA ALA A 324 -18.40 -3.48 -6.28
C ALA A 324 -18.05 -4.72 -5.44
N GLY A 325 -17.18 -5.61 -5.93
CA GLY A 325 -16.94 -6.92 -5.34
C GLY A 325 -18.10 -7.89 -5.54
N MET A 326 -18.02 -9.07 -4.94
CA MET A 326 -19.06 -10.11 -5.01
C MET A 326 -19.46 -10.61 -3.62
N THR A 327 -20.72 -11.05 -3.50
CA THR A 327 -21.15 -11.99 -2.46
C THR A 327 -20.61 -13.39 -2.78
N LEU A 328 -20.61 -14.31 -1.80
CA LEU A 328 -20.20 -15.70 -2.07
C LEU A 328 -21.13 -16.39 -3.05
N ALA A 329 -22.43 -16.09 -3.03
CA ALA A 329 -23.40 -16.63 -3.98
C ALA A 329 -23.13 -16.20 -5.42
N GLU A 330 -22.80 -14.92 -5.64
CA GLU A 330 -22.44 -14.40 -6.96
C GLU A 330 -21.13 -15.00 -7.47
N LEU A 331 -20.13 -15.13 -6.58
CA LEU A 331 -18.88 -15.78 -6.91
C LEU A 331 -19.09 -17.26 -7.30
N ALA A 332 -19.90 -17.98 -6.54
CA ALA A 332 -20.23 -19.37 -6.83
C ALA A 332 -20.97 -19.53 -8.18
N GLY A 333 -21.91 -18.62 -8.47
CA GLY A 333 -22.58 -18.56 -9.77
C GLY A 333 -21.59 -18.31 -10.92
N PHE A 334 -20.71 -17.33 -10.78
CA PHE A 334 -19.69 -17.01 -11.76
C PHE A 334 -18.73 -18.19 -12.00
N LEU A 335 -18.31 -18.89 -10.96
CA LEU A 335 -17.44 -20.06 -11.07
C LEU A 335 -18.14 -21.22 -11.78
N ALA A 336 -19.42 -21.47 -11.48
CA ALA A 336 -20.22 -22.49 -12.17
C ALA A 336 -20.39 -22.16 -13.66
N ASP A 337 -20.63 -20.88 -13.99
CA ASP A 337 -20.72 -20.39 -15.38
C ASP A 337 -19.39 -20.55 -16.16
N LEU A 338 -18.26 -20.49 -15.47
CA LEU A 338 -16.94 -20.80 -16.03
C LEU A 338 -16.69 -22.30 -16.25
N GLY A 339 -17.60 -23.17 -15.80
CA GLY A 339 -17.45 -24.62 -15.88
C GLY A 339 -16.58 -25.22 -14.78
N VAL A 340 -16.39 -24.53 -13.69
CA VAL A 340 -15.70 -25.04 -12.51
C VAL A 340 -16.56 -26.12 -11.87
N TRP A 341 -15.94 -27.27 -11.57
CA TRP A 341 -16.60 -28.45 -11.03
C TRP A 341 -16.64 -28.43 -9.50
N GLU A 342 -15.50 -28.13 -8.89
CA GLU A 342 -15.37 -27.92 -7.43
C GLU A 342 -14.67 -26.59 -7.21
N ALA A 343 -15.15 -25.81 -6.23
CA ALA A 343 -14.51 -24.56 -5.85
C ALA A 343 -14.57 -24.27 -4.35
N LEU A 344 -13.46 -23.78 -3.83
CA LEU A 344 -13.24 -23.42 -2.43
C LEU A 344 -13.02 -21.91 -2.31
N ASN A 345 -13.68 -21.29 -1.35
CA ASN A 345 -13.42 -19.91 -0.99
C ASN A 345 -12.14 -19.81 -0.17
N LEU A 346 -11.27 -18.87 -0.54
CA LEU A 346 -10.05 -18.50 0.16
C LEU A 346 -10.23 -17.18 0.92
N ASP A 347 -9.21 -16.75 1.66
CA ASP A 347 -9.28 -15.49 2.38
C ASP A 347 -9.53 -14.32 1.44
N GLY A 348 -10.52 -13.50 1.77
CA GLY A 348 -11.03 -12.41 0.94
C GLY A 348 -10.70 -11.02 1.48
N GLY A 349 -11.48 -10.05 1.03
CA GLY A 349 -11.35 -8.68 1.50
C GLY A 349 -9.97 -8.09 1.23
N GLY A 350 -9.33 -7.57 2.26
CA GLY A 350 -8.00 -6.97 2.16
C GLY A 350 -6.87 -7.94 1.81
N SER A 351 -7.09 -9.25 1.93
CA SER A 351 -6.12 -10.28 1.58
C SER A 351 -6.13 -10.62 0.09
N THR A 352 -7.25 -10.37 -0.61
CA THR A 352 -7.41 -10.70 -2.04
C THR A 352 -6.30 -10.08 -2.87
N THR A 353 -5.40 -10.92 -3.34
CA THR A 353 -4.25 -10.53 -4.16
C THR A 353 -3.90 -11.63 -5.14
N LEU A 354 -4.04 -11.33 -6.42
CA LEU A 354 -3.56 -12.17 -7.52
C LEU A 354 -2.37 -11.45 -8.16
N VAL A 355 -1.28 -12.16 -8.34
CA VAL A 355 -0.14 -11.71 -9.12
C VAL A 355 0.05 -12.63 -10.32
N ALA A 356 0.47 -12.08 -11.45
CA ALA A 356 0.84 -12.83 -12.62
C ALA A 356 2.01 -12.16 -13.32
N ARG A 357 2.86 -12.96 -13.91
CA ARG A 357 4.01 -12.50 -14.70
C ARG A 357 3.53 -12.09 -16.09
N PRO A 358 3.67 -10.81 -16.47
CA PRO A 358 3.40 -10.43 -17.86
C PRO A 358 4.34 -11.17 -18.81
N LEU A 359 3.83 -11.54 -19.98
CA LEU A 359 4.63 -12.22 -20.98
C LEU A 359 5.89 -11.41 -21.33
N GLY A 360 7.03 -12.09 -21.35
CA GLY A 360 8.33 -11.49 -21.62
C GLY A 360 8.98 -10.77 -20.44
N GLU A 361 8.28 -10.63 -19.31
CA GLU A 361 8.83 -10.05 -18.07
C GLU A 361 9.37 -11.14 -17.13
N THR A 362 10.26 -10.77 -16.23
CA THR A 362 10.87 -11.68 -15.25
C THR A 362 10.06 -11.81 -13.97
N ASP A 363 9.48 -10.71 -13.51
CA ASP A 363 8.81 -10.61 -12.22
C ASP A 363 7.28 -10.63 -12.38
N PRO A 364 6.54 -11.36 -11.52
CA PRO A 364 5.10 -11.23 -11.43
C PRO A 364 4.70 -9.87 -10.83
N ILE A 365 3.64 -9.30 -11.34
CA ILE A 365 3.05 -8.04 -10.85
C ILE A 365 1.62 -8.27 -10.35
N PRO A 366 1.12 -7.43 -9.42
CA PRO A 366 -0.29 -7.47 -9.04
C PRO A 366 -1.21 -7.24 -10.23
N VAL A 367 -2.28 -8.04 -10.28
CA VAL A 367 -3.29 -7.98 -11.34
C VAL A 367 -4.51 -7.19 -10.91
N ASN A 368 -4.96 -7.38 -9.66
CA ASN A 368 -6.07 -6.65 -9.06
C ASN A 368 -5.59 -5.49 -8.20
N GLN A 369 -6.48 -4.56 -7.84
CA GLN A 369 -6.21 -3.50 -6.88
C GLN A 369 -6.48 -3.97 -5.44
N PRO A 370 -5.72 -3.49 -4.45
CA PRO A 370 -5.96 -3.83 -3.05
C PRO A 370 -7.22 -3.15 -2.53
N GLN A 371 -8.11 -3.88 -1.86
CA GLN A 371 -9.36 -3.33 -1.32
C GLN A 371 -9.17 -2.16 -0.34
N ALA A 372 -8.08 -2.16 0.42
CA ALA A 372 -7.79 -1.17 1.48
C ALA A 372 -6.65 -0.20 1.11
N GLY A 373 -6.33 -0.06 -0.17
CA GLY A 373 -5.25 0.83 -0.65
C GLY A 373 -3.84 0.24 -0.53
N ASN A 374 -3.60 -0.72 0.37
CA ASN A 374 -2.31 -1.39 0.56
C ASN A 374 -2.45 -2.91 0.55
N TRP A 375 -1.44 -3.61 0.06
CA TRP A 375 -1.38 -5.07 0.06
C TRP A 375 -1.21 -5.59 1.48
N ARG A 376 -2.12 -6.47 1.90
CA ARG A 376 -2.04 -7.13 3.20
C ARG A 376 -0.96 -8.22 3.20
N ALA A 377 -0.16 -8.30 4.26
CA ALA A 377 0.69 -9.45 4.51
C ALA A 377 -0.18 -10.63 4.98
N VAL A 378 -0.12 -11.75 4.26
CA VAL A 378 -0.89 -12.99 4.48
C VAL A 378 0.00 -14.12 4.97
N ALA A 379 -0.60 -15.17 5.54
CA ALA A 379 0.13 -16.31 6.08
C ALA A 379 0.73 -17.20 4.99
N ASP A 380 -0.03 -17.37 3.92
CA ASP A 380 0.32 -18.23 2.80
C ASP A 380 -0.31 -17.77 1.49
N ALA A 381 0.14 -18.37 0.40
CA ALA A 381 -0.39 -18.17 -0.94
C ALA A 381 -0.26 -19.47 -1.75
N LEU A 382 -1.06 -19.58 -2.81
CA LEU A 382 -0.97 -20.66 -3.78
C LEU A 382 -0.16 -20.15 -4.99
N GLY A 383 1.07 -20.66 -5.14
CA GLY A 383 2.01 -20.27 -6.19
C GLY A 383 2.00 -21.25 -7.37
N LEU A 384 1.94 -20.70 -8.58
CA LEU A 384 2.13 -21.45 -9.85
C LEU A 384 3.55 -21.20 -10.35
N TYR A 385 4.25 -22.25 -10.73
CA TYR A 385 5.63 -22.21 -11.19
C TYR A 385 5.74 -22.81 -12.60
N SER A 386 6.68 -22.28 -13.38
CA SER A 386 7.09 -22.87 -14.65
C SER A 386 8.47 -23.51 -14.50
N THR A 387 8.55 -24.82 -14.77
CA THR A 387 9.81 -25.58 -14.82
C THR A 387 10.27 -25.84 -16.26
N ALA A 388 9.65 -25.16 -17.23
CA ALA A 388 10.01 -25.29 -18.62
C ALA A 388 11.47 -24.89 -18.85
N PRO A 389 12.24 -25.65 -19.67
CA PRO A 389 13.61 -25.31 -19.98
C PRO A 389 13.70 -23.98 -20.74
N ARG A 390 14.86 -23.36 -20.76
CA ARG A 390 15.11 -22.22 -21.63
C ARG A 390 15.08 -22.64 -23.09
N GLY A 391 14.27 -21.95 -23.87
CA GLY A 391 14.07 -22.23 -25.28
C GLY A 391 14.71 -21.20 -26.20
N ARG A 392 14.35 -21.23 -27.48
CA ARG A 392 14.74 -20.24 -28.48
C ARG A 392 13.78 -19.05 -28.43
N LEU A 393 14.28 -17.88 -28.83
CA LEU A 393 13.42 -16.71 -29.01
C LEU A 393 12.26 -17.04 -29.95
N ALA A 394 11.03 -16.95 -29.43
CA ALA A 394 9.80 -17.24 -30.17
C ALA A 394 9.00 -16.00 -30.50
N GLY A 395 9.09 -14.96 -29.69
CA GLY A 395 8.39 -13.70 -29.93
C GLY A 395 8.94 -12.51 -29.19
N LEU A 396 8.55 -11.33 -29.65
CA LEU A 396 8.92 -10.04 -29.09
C LEU A 396 7.65 -9.23 -28.83
N LEU A 397 7.63 -8.56 -27.69
CA LEU A 397 6.56 -7.65 -27.26
C LEU A 397 7.11 -6.21 -27.27
N VAL A 398 6.62 -5.42 -28.18
CA VAL A 398 6.95 -3.99 -28.28
C VAL A 398 6.01 -3.21 -27.36
N ARG A 399 6.56 -2.37 -26.51
CA ARG A 399 5.82 -1.46 -25.63
C ARG A 399 6.26 -0.02 -25.82
N GLY A 400 5.32 0.89 -25.71
CA GLY A 400 5.51 2.32 -25.85
C GLY A 400 4.20 3.02 -26.18
N PRO A 401 4.21 4.32 -26.44
CA PRO A 401 3.01 5.07 -26.77
C PRO A 401 2.36 4.56 -28.05
N ALA A 402 1.05 4.30 -28.01
CA ALA A 402 0.26 3.94 -29.19
C ALA A 402 -0.10 5.15 -30.05
N ALA A 403 0.09 6.37 -29.55
CA ALA A 403 -0.05 7.62 -30.29
C ALA A 403 1.09 8.57 -29.94
N VAL A 404 1.65 9.23 -30.94
CA VAL A 404 2.75 10.20 -30.83
C VAL A 404 2.51 11.37 -31.76
N VAL A 405 3.19 12.48 -31.54
CA VAL A 405 3.05 13.68 -32.35
C VAL A 405 4.29 13.86 -33.25
N ALA A 406 4.09 14.14 -34.51
CA ALA A 406 5.19 14.42 -35.44
C ALA A 406 6.00 15.66 -34.98
N GLY A 407 7.35 15.58 -35.09
CA GLY A 407 8.24 16.60 -34.54
C GLY A 407 8.59 16.45 -33.06
N THR A 408 8.08 15.39 -32.41
CA THR A 408 8.49 14.98 -31.04
C THR A 408 9.35 13.72 -31.08
N TYR A 409 9.48 13.05 -29.93
CA TYR A 409 10.13 11.74 -29.85
C TYR A 409 9.45 10.85 -28.81
N ALA A 410 9.59 9.54 -28.99
CA ALA A 410 9.07 8.56 -28.05
C ALA A 410 10.01 7.37 -27.91
N ALA A 411 10.26 6.94 -26.68
CA ALA A 411 11.02 5.74 -26.41
C ALA A 411 10.13 4.50 -26.42
N TYR A 412 10.64 3.42 -27.03
CA TYR A 412 10.00 2.11 -27.04
C TYR A 412 10.88 1.08 -26.36
N THR A 413 10.27 0.09 -25.77
CA THR A 413 10.95 -1.04 -25.15
C THR A 413 10.51 -2.33 -25.82
N VAL A 414 11.32 -3.37 -25.70
CA VAL A 414 10.99 -4.70 -26.20
C VAL A 414 11.36 -5.74 -25.18
N SER A 415 10.44 -6.68 -24.93
CA SER A 415 10.66 -7.88 -24.12
C SER A 415 10.55 -9.11 -25.01
N GLY A 416 11.43 -10.10 -24.80
CA GLY A 416 11.41 -11.34 -25.52
C GLY A 416 10.83 -12.48 -24.72
N TYR A 417 10.27 -13.48 -25.41
CA TYR A 417 9.89 -14.75 -24.81
C TYR A 417 10.27 -15.93 -25.73
N ASP A 418 10.52 -17.08 -25.11
CA ASP A 418 10.85 -18.32 -25.82
C ASP A 418 9.62 -19.15 -26.18
N GLU A 419 9.79 -20.30 -26.83
CA GLU A 419 8.72 -21.24 -27.24
C GLU A 419 7.94 -21.83 -26.06
N TYR A 420 8.43 -21.66 -24.83
CA TYR A 420 7.75 -22.07 -23.60
C TYR A 420 7.13 -20.87 -22.87
N PHE A 421 7.18 -19.66 -23.46
CA PHE A 421 6.76 -18.41 -22.86
C PHE A 421 7.56 -18.01 -21.61
N ASN A 422 8.79 -18.50 -21.46
CA ASN A 422 9.74 -17.97 -20.49
C ASN A 422 10.31 -16.62 -20.98
N PRO A 423 10.69 -15.70 -20.09
CA PRO A 423 11.40 -14.50 -20.46
C PRO A 423 12.68 -14.83 -21.22
N TYR A 424 12.86 -14.20 -22.37
CA TYR A 424 14.08 -14.32 -23.16
C TYR A 424 14.87 -13.01 -23.10
N PRO A 425 16.14 -13.03 -22.66
CA PRO A 425 16.92 -11.81 -22.56
C PRO A 425 17.21 -11.23 -23.94
N VAL A 426 16.73 -10.02 -24.17
CA VAL A 426 16.97 -9.24 -25.40
C VAL A 426 17.99 -8.16 -25.08
N LYS A 427 19.11 -8.16 -25.80
CA LYS A 427 20.12 -7.12 -25.66
C LYS A 427 19.74 -5.91 -26.55
N PRO A 428 19.83 -4.68 -26.04
CA PRO A 428 19.45 -3.48 -26.81
C PRO A 428 20.18 -3.35 -28.15
N GLU A 429 21.45 -3.76 -28.18
CA GLU A 429 22.29 -3.70 -29.38
C GLU A 429 21.86 -4.68 -30.49
N ASP A 430 21.14 -5.76 -30.15
CA ASP A 430 20.67 -6.76 -31.12
C ASP A 430 19.33 -6.34 -31.76
N VAL A 431 18.66 -5.30 -31.22
CA VAL A 431 17.33 -4.88 -31.67
C VAL A 431 17.42 -3.93 -32.86
N ARG A 432 16.79 -4.32 -33.97
CA ARG A 432 16.57 -3.42 -35.11
C ARG A 432 15.17 -2.84 -35.03
N TRP A 433 15.13 -1.53 -34.87
CA TRP A 433 13.89 -0.75 -34.84
C TRP A 433 13.55 -0.20 -36.23
N SER A 434 12.28 -0.26 -36.58
CA SER A 434 11.74 0.32 -37.81
C SER A 434 10.26 0.64 -37.70
N THR A 435 9.74 1.41 -38.64
CA THR A 435 8.30 1.64 -38.81
C THR A 435 7.86 1.26 -40.22
N GLU A 436 6.65 0.71 -40.36
CA GLU A 436 6.05 0.37 -41.65
C GLU A 436 4.56 0.77 -41.69
N PRO A 437 4.16 1.65 -42.58
CA PRO A 437 5.03 2.47 -43.48
C PRO A 437 5.99 3.34 -42.70
N ALA A 438 7.10 3.73 -43.30
CA ALA A 438 8.07 4.63 -42.66
C ALA A 438 7.42 5.97 -42.31
N ALA A 439 7.60 6.43 -41.08
CA ALA A 439 6.97 7.66 -40.56
C ALA A 439 7.93 8.53 -39.74
N GLY A 440 9.24 8.30 -39.86
CA GLY A 440 10.29 9.04 -39.18
C GLY A 440 11.58 8.22 -39.03
N GLN A 441 12.44 8.65 -38.14
CA GLN A 441 13.78 8.10 -37.94
C GLN A 441 13.90 7.44 -36.56
N TRP A 442 14.88 6.55 -36.39
CA TRP A 442 15.21 5.88 -35.14
C TRP A 442 16.63 6.23 -34.68
N ARG A 443 16.79 6.46 -33.38
CA ARG A 443 18.09 6.56 -32.71
C ARG A 443 18.06 5.60 -31.50
N GLY A 444 18.70 4.44 -31.67
CA GLY A 444 18.51 3.36 -30.69
C GLY A 444 17.04 2.95 -30.62
N ASN A 445 16.46 3.01 -29.43
CA ASN A 445 15.06 2.68 -29.14
C ASN A 445 14.12 3.91 -29.13
N VAL A 446 14.63 5.09 -29.54
CA VAL A 446 13.85 6.33 -29.60
C VAL A 446 13.41 6.61 -31.04
N PHE A 447 12.12 6.72 -31.22
CA PHE A 447 11.47 7.07 -32.49
C PHE A 447 11.26 8.57 -32.59
N TYR A 448 11.65 9.16 -33.71
CA TYR A 448 11.47 10.59 -34.08
C TYR A 448 10.53 10.66 -35.27
N PRO A 449 9.20 10.73 -35.04
CA PRO A 449 8.24 10.85 -36.17
C PRO A 449 8.35 12.19 -36.85
N ASP A 450 8.34 12.20 -38.19
CA ASP A 450 8.49 13.39 -39.04
C ASP A 450 7.21 13.81 -39.75
N ARG A 451 6.19 12.94 -39.83
CA ARG A 451 4.91 13.21 -40.50
C ARG A 451 3.78 12.42 -39.91
N GLY A 452 2.55 12.93 -40.03
CA GLY A 452 1.34 12.21 -39.68
C GLY A 452 1.15 10.91 -40.46
N ALA A 453 0.90 9.81 -39.76
CA ALA A 453 0.70 8.48 -40.36
C ALA A 453 0.10 7.50 -39.37
N ARG A 454 -0.62 6.49 -39.88
CA ARG A 454 -0.83 5.25 -39.13
C ARG A 454 0.29 4.28 -39.53
N THR A 455 1.09 3.88 -38.58
CA THR A 455 2.27 3.05 -38.81
C THR A 455 2.34 1.90 -37.82
N THR A 456 3.21 0.94 -38.07
CA THR A 456 3.53 -0.14 -37.15
C THR A 456 4.99 -0.04 -36.76
N VAL A 457 5.24 0.18 -35.46
CA VAL A 457 6.58 0.05 -34.88
C VAL A 457 6.95 -1.42 -34.86
N LYS A 458 8.13 -1.73 -35.36
CA LYS A 458 8.69 -3.09 -35.45
C LYS A 458 10.02 -3.14 -34.70
N ALA A 459 10.18 -4.14 -33.83
CA ALA A 459 11.45 -4.53 -33.22
C ALA A 459 11.82 -5.91 -33.75
N THR A 460 13.00 -6.07 -34.32
CA THR A 460 13.47 -7.35 -34.88
C THR A 460 14.78 -7.79 -34.25
N VAL A 461 14.84 -9.03 -33.79
CA VAL A 461 16.02 -9.70 -33.20
C VAL A 461 16.14 -11.10 -33.77
N GLY A 462 17.25 -11.43 -34.41
CA GLY A 462 17.51 -12.78 -34.93
C GLY A 462 16.45 -13.30 -35.91
N GLY A 463 15.76 -12.41 -36.65
CA GLY A 463 14.68 -12.74 -37.55
C GLY A 463 13.27 -12.84 -36.92
N VAL A 464 13.16 -12.77 -35.61
CA VAL A 464 11.87 -12.67 -34.88
C VAL A 464 11.46 -11.20 -34.80
N THR A 465 10.21 -10.88 -35.12
CA THR A 465 9.70 -9.50 -35.12
C THR A 465 8.50 -9.35 -34.21
N GLY A 466 8.60 -8.38 -33.31
CA GLY A 466 7.48 -7.85 -32.51
C GLY A 466 6.94 -6.57 -33.13
N THR A 467 5.65 -6.30 -32.95
CA THR A 467 4.97 -5.15 -33.55
C THR A 467 4.05 -4.43 -32.58
N LEU A 468 3.92 -3.10 -32.80
CA LEU A 468 2.95 -2.26 -32.11
C LEU A 468 2.36 -1.27 -33.12
N ALA A 469 1.04 -1.24 -33.24
CA ALA A 469 0.37 -0.22 -34.06
C ALA A 469 0.49 1.15 -33.36
N VAL A 470 0.92 2.16 -34.15
CA VAL A 470 1.14 3.52 -33.64
C VAL A 470 0.48 4.54 -34.58
N GLU A 471 -0.24 5.46 -34.01
CA GLU A 471 -0.76 6.63 -34.70
C GLU A 471 0.21 7.79 -34.50
N VAL A 472 0.71 8.35 -35.59
CA VAL A 472 1.49 9.59 -35.59
C VAL A 472 0.55 10.72 -36.01
N LEU A 473 0.30 11.65 -35.10
CA LEU A 473 -0.49 12.84 -35.40
C LEU A 473 0.40 13.88 -36.10
N GLY A 474 -0.03 14.32 -37.28
CA GLY A 474 0.61 15.41 -38.04
C GLY A 474 0.03 16.77 -37.66
N ALA A 475 0.57 17.84 -38.27
CA ALA A 475 0.12 19.20 -38.01
C ALA A 475 -1.39 19.41 -38.24
N GLN A 476 -1.95 18.71 -39.23
CA GLN A 476 -3.39 18.79 -39.60
C GLN A 476 -4.29 18.17 -38.56
N ASP A 477 -3.76 17.32 -37.68
CA ASP A 477 -4.51 16.59 -36.66
C ASP A 477 -4.55 17.38 -35.34
N LEU A 478 -3.78 18.48 -35.24
CA LEU A 478 -3.62 19.30 -34.04
C LEU A 478 -4.50 20.56 -34.14
N THR A 479 -5.16 20.91 -33.03
CA THR A 479 -6.09 22.06 -32.98
C THR A 479 -5.62 23.20 -32.10
N ALA A 480 -4.83 22.93 -31.07
CA ALA A 480 -4.34 23.96 -30.16
C ALA A 480 -2.97 23.59 -29.55
N LEU A 481 -2.15 24.61 -29.32
CA LEU A 481 -0.99 24.55 -28.43
C LEU A 481 -1.41 25.22 -27.12
N ILE A 482 -1.25 24.52 -26.01
CA ILE A 482 -1.65 24.96 -24.69
C ILE A 482 -0.39 25.06 -23.86
N VAL A 483 -0.19 26.21 -23.21
CA VAL A 483 0.93 26.42 -22.27
C VAL A 483 0.37 26.70 -20.87
N GLU A 484 0.94 26.05 -19.88
CA GLU A 484 0.59 26.21 -18.48
C GLU A 484 1.81 26.62 -17.64
N PRO A 485 1.61 27.61 -16.77
CA PRO A 485 0.41 28.46 -16.60
C PRO A 485 0.14 29.35 -17.81
N SER A 486 -1.14 29.66 -18.05
CA SER A 486 -1.59 30.48 -19.20
C SER A 486 -1.25 31.97 -19.09
N SER A 487 -0.77 32.41 -17.92
CA SER A 487 -0.25 33.77 -17.67
C SER A 487 0.71 33.77 -16.50
N LEU A 488 1.63 34.69 -16.43
CA LEU A 488 2.60 34.86 -15.37
C LEU A 488 2.53 36.27 -14.78
N THR A 489 2.52 36.33 -13.43
CA THR A 489 2.80 37.59 -12.71
C THR A 489 3.95 37.28 -11.76
N LEU A 490 5.10 37.92 -11.96
CA LEU A 490 6.34 37.55 -11.30
C LEU A 490 7.02 38.77 -10.73
N ALA A 491 7.77 38.61 -9.63
CA ALA A 491 8.75 39.58 -9.20
C ALA A 491 10.02 39.54 -10.07
N PRO A 492 10.83 40.58 -10.13
CA PRO A 492 12.13 40.55 -10.79
C PRO A 492 13.00 39.41 -10.26
N GLY A 493 13.57 38.59 -11.17
CA GLY A 493 14.37 37.41 -10.85
C GLY A 493 13.59 36.15 -10.48
N GLN A 494 12.28 36.23 -10.28
CA GLN A 494 11.45 35.08 -9.96
C GLN A 494 11.36 34.10 -11.14
N GLN A 495 11.29 32.82 -10.84
CA GLN A 495 11.19 31.75 -11.81
C GLN A 495 9.79 31.14 -11.87
N ALA A 496 9.42 30.67 -13.07
CA ALA A 496 8.21 29.90 -13.30
C ALA A 496 8.51 28.78 -14.30
N SER A 497 8.04 27.58 -14.01
CA SER A 497 8.11 26.47 -14.96
C SER A 497 6.93 26.53 -15.90
N LEU A 498 7.20 26.36 -17.20
CA LEU A 498 6.21 26.31 -18.27
C LEU A 498 6.10 24.89 -18.79
N ARG A 499 4.87 24.38 -18.89
CA ARG A 499 4.57 23.11 -19.55
C ARG A 499 3.78 23.39 -20.80
N ALA A 500 4.07 22.67 -21.86
CA ALA A 500 3.31 22.81 -23.11
C ALA A 500 2.77 21.46 -23.55
N ARG A 501 1.55 21.49 -24.04
CA ARG A 501 0.87 20.33 -24.62
C ARG A 501 0.12 20.73 -25.88
N VAL A 502 -0.05 19.79 -26.78
CA VAL A 502 -0.92 19.98 -27.93
C VAL A 502 -2.22 19.22 -27.76
N GLN A 503 -3.30 19.80 -28.25
CA GLN A 503 -4.60 19.17 -28.34
C GLN A 503 -4.85 18.69 -29.76
N ALA A 504 -5.25 17.42 -29.88
CA ALA A 504 -5.67 16.83 -31.14
C ALA A 504 -7.15 17.13 -31.42
N ALA A 505 -7.56 16.97 -32.67
CA ALA A 505 -8.94 17.22 -33.13
C ALA A 505 -9.97 16.28 -32.46
N ASP A 506 -9.55 15.13 -31.97
CA ASP A 506 -10.38 14.17 -31.21
C ASP A 506 -10.44 14.47 -29.69
N GLY A 507 -9.82 15.57 -29.25
CA GLY A 507 -9.79 16.01 -27.86
C GLY A 507 -8.66 15.43 -27.01
N ARG A 508 -7.87 14.46 -27.52
CA ARG A 508 -6.68 13.96 -26.81
C ARG A 508 -5.64 15.07 -26.67
N THR A 509 -4.87 15.01 -25.56
CA THR A 509 -3.77 15.96 -25.33
C THR A 509 -2.44 15.21 -25.21
N PHE A 510 -1.36 15.81 -25.69
CA PHE A 510 -0.01 15.25 -25.67
C PHE A 510 0.96 16.27 -25.10
N GLU A 511 1.70 15.87 -24.06
CA GLU A 511 2.80 16.66 -23.52
C GLU A 511 3.90 16.85 -24.56
N LEU A 512 4.45 18.04 -24.62
CA LEU A 512 5.57 18.36 -25.51
C LEU A 512 6.87 18.44 -24.69
N PRO A 513 7.93 17.75 -25.14
CA PRO A 513 9.26 17.98 -24.58
C PRO A 513 9.68 19.44 -24.77
N PRO A 514 10.32 20.09 -23.77
CA PRO A 514 10.68 21.51 -23.84
C PRO A 514 11.53 21.87 -25.06
N GLU A 515 12.38 20.99 -25.53
CA GLU A 515 13.32 21.18 -26.62
C GLU A 515 12.68 21.21 -28.02
N VAL A 516 11.44 20.72 -28.14
CA VAL A 516 10.74 20.76 -29.46
C VAL A 516 9.93 22.04 -29.64
N ILE A 517 9.83 22.88 -28.62
CA ILE A 517 9.06 24.12 -28.63
C ILE A 517 9.98 25.28 -29.02
N ALA A 518 9.62 25.99 -30.08
CA ALA A 518 10.29 27.22 -30.40
C ALA A 518 9.69 28.39 -29.60
N TRP A 519 10.49 28.93 -28.68
CA TRP A 519 10.09 30.04 -27.84
C TRP A 519 10.60 31.37 -28.36
N GLU A 520 9.73 32.37 -28.41
CA GLU A 520 10.09 33.78 -28.58
C GLU A 520 9.93 34.46 -27.21
N VAL A 521 11.04 34.85 -26.63
CA VAL A 521 11.11 35.49 -25.31
C VAL A 521 11.71 36.88 -25.51
N PRO A 522 10.93 37.97 -25.31
CA PRO A 522 11.48 39.31 -25.32
C PRO A 522 12.54 39.47 -24.20
N GLU A 523 13.69 40.05 -24.55
CA GLU A 523 14.85 40.16 -23.66
C GLU A 523 14.52 40.93 -22.37
N GLU A 524 13.67 41.98 -22.51
CA GLU A 524 13.20 42.80 -21.39
C GLU A 524 12.31 42.07 -20.40
N LEU A 525 11.66 40.95 -20.81
CA LEU A 525 10.82 40.14 -19.90
C LEU A 525 11.64 39.18 -19.06
N GLY A 526 12.76 38.69 -19.58
CA GLY A 526 13.59 37.71 -18.87
C GLY A 526 14.21 36.67 -19.77
N LEU A 527 14.58 35.52 -19.17
CA LEU A 527 15.29 34.44 -19.83
C LEU A 527 14.55 33.12 -19.65
N LEU A 528 14.43 32.34 -20.71
CA LEU A 528 13.91 30.98 -20.67
C LEU A 528 15.05 29.96 -20.90
N LYS A 529 15.24 29.02 -19.97
CA LYS A 529 16.15 27.88 -20.13
C LYS A 529 15.35 26.57 -20.01
N GLY A 530 15.29 25.80 -21.10
CA GLY A 530 14.41 24.66 -21.16
C GLY A 530 12.96 25.06 -20.95
N ASN A 531 12.36 24.66 -19.86
CA ASN A 531 10.99 25.04 -19.48
C ASN A 531 10.90 26.01 -18.30
N VAL A 532 12.03 26.56 -17.82
CA VAL A 532 12.06 27.49 -16.68
C VAL A 532 12.27 28.90 -17.19
N PHE A 533 11.26 29.74 -17.01
CA PHE A 533 11.34 31.18 -17.29
C PHE A 533 11.77 31.92 -16.02
N THR A 534 12.77 32.78 -16.14
CA THR A 534 13.25 33.68 -15.09
C THR A 534 12.91 35.12 -15.49
N ALA A 535 12.14 35.81 -14.66
CA ALA A 535 11.75 37.21 -14.89
C ALA A 535 12.96 38.14 -14.92
N GLY A 536 12.95 39.10 -15.81
CA GLY A 536 13.98 40.11 -15.89
C GLY A 536 14.02 41.07 -14.70
N PRO A 537 15.06 41.93 -14.57
CA PRO A 537 15.23 42.82 -13.40
C PRO A 537 14.30 44.04 -13.41
N GLY A 538 13.67 44.35 -14.53
CA GLY A 538 12.82 45.54 -14.73
C GLY A 538 11.33 45.24 -14.51
N VAL A 539 10.58 46.26 -14.11
CA VAL A 539 9.11 46.22 -14.13
C VAL A 539 8.64 46.36 -15.57
N THR A 540 8.01 45.33 -16.10
CA THR A 540 7.58 45.32 -17.52
C THR A 540 6.42 44.33 -17.70
N ALA A 541 5.73 44.42 -18.82
CA ALA A 541 4.72 43.49 -19.25
C ALA A 541 4.88 43.17 -20.74
N GLY A 542 4.62 41.94 -21.10
CA GLY A 542 4.71 41.47 -22.48
C GLY A 542 4.15 40.05 -22.61
N ARG A 543 4.60 39.34 -23.65
CA ARG A 543 4.13 37.98 -23.92
C ARG A 543 5.29 37.08 -24.33
N LEU A 544 5.31 35.87 -23.79
CA LEU A 544 6.09 34.78 -24.37
C LEU A 544 5.27 34.14 -25.49
N ARG A 545 5.91 33.75 -26.55
CA ARG A 545 5.26 32.98 -27.62
C ARG A 545 5.88 31.60 -27.75
N ALA A 546 5.09 30.60 -27.62
CA ALA A 546 5.44 29.22 -27.92
C ALA A 546 4.96 28.84 -29.32
N ARG A 547 5.81 28.20 -30.12
CA ARG A 547 5.45 27.70 -31.44
C ARG A 547 5.77 26.23 -31.57
N PHE A 548 4.83 25.47 -32.08
CA PHE A 548 5.02 24.05 -32.40
C PHE A 548 4.10 23.67 -33.55
N SER A 549 4.67 23.05 -34.60
CA SER A 549 3.90 22.48 -35.75
C SER A 549 2.88 23.45 -36.38
N GLY A 550 3.22 24.75 -36.48
CA GLY A 550 2.35 25.80 -37.03
C GLY A 550 1.37 26.41 -36.04
N LEU A 551 1.20 25.81 -34.84
CA LEU A 551 0.39 26.37 -33.78
C LEU A 551 1.19 27.37 -32.93
N VAL A 552 0.49 28.36 -32.39
CA VAL A 552 1.05 29.41 -31.52
C VAL A 552 0.23 29.52 -30.25
N ALA A 553 0.92 29.59 -29.12
CA ALA A 553 0.34 29.97 -27.86
C ALA A 553 1.06 31.19 -27.29
N GLU A 554 0.30 32.12 -26.69
CA GLU A 554 0.85 33.31 -26.05
C GLU A 554 0.62 33.21 -24.55
N VAL A 555 1.68 33.49 -23.78
CA VAL A 555 1.63 33.56 -22.30
C VAL A 555 1.90 35.01 -21.92
N PRO A 556 0.88 35.76 -21.48
CA PRO A 556 1.09 37.09 -20.93
C PRO A 556 1.97 37.01 -19.67
N VAL A 557 2.98 37.88 -19.62
CA VAL A 557 3.88 38.01 -18.48
C VAL A 557 3.83 39.44 -17.99
N THR A 558 3.66 39.60 -16.68
CA THR A 558 3.80 40.88 -15.98
C THR A 558 4.89 40.72 -14.94
N VAL A 559 5.96 41.50 -15.08
CA VAL A 559 7.02 41.62 -14.06
C VAL A 559 6.77 42.90 -13.30
N ARG A 560 6.53 42.81 -11.99
CA ARG A 560 6.26 43.96 -11.12
C ARG A 560 6.87 43.81 -9.75
N THR A 561 7.38 44.92 -9.19
CA THR A 561 7.80 44.95 -7.79
C THR A 561 6.57 45.09 -6.92
N GLY A 562 6.47 44.17 -5.92
CA GLY A 562 5.66 44.33 -4.74
C GLY A 562 4.15 44.42 -4.91
N GLU A 563 3.44 43.34 -5.25
CA GLU A 563 2.17 43.16 -4.57
C GLU A 563 2.50 42.89 -3.12
N ALA A 564 2.02 43.73 -2.23
CA ALA A 564 2.10 43.54 -0.83
C ALA A 564 0.71 43.78 -0.24
N THR A 565 0.33 42.94 0.69
CA THR A 565 -0.82 43.16 1.53
C THR A 565 -0.32 43.33 2.95
N ALA A 566 -0.94 44.22 3.71
CA ALA A 566 -0.55 44.54 5.08
C ALA A 566 -1.80 44.74 5.95
N GLY A 567 -1.71 44.41 7.20
CA GLY A 567 -2.77 44.62 8.19
C GLY A 567 -2.21 44.72 9.59
N LEU A 568 -3.05 45.19 10.53
CA LEU A 568 -2.70 45.30 11.93
C LEU A 568 -3.06 43.99 12.65
N LEU A 569 -2.09 43.39 13.33
CA LEU A 569 -2.29 42.28 14.24
C LEU A 569 -2.80 42.81 15.57
N GLU A 570 -4.06 42.54 15.88
CA GLU A 570 -4.69 42.91 17.13
C GLU A 570 -4.87 41.64 18.00
N PRO A 571 -4.71 41.72 19.32
CA PRO A 571 -4.79 40.54 20.19
C PRO A 571 -6.13 39.79 20.15
N ASP A 572 -7.22 40.45 19.79
CA ASP A 572 -8.59 39.98 19.85
C ASP A 572 -9.24 39.78 18.47
N ARG A 573 -8.52 40.04 17.40
CA ARG A 573 -9.00 39.87 16.03
C ARG A 573 -8.10 38.96 15.20
N PRO A 574 -8.65 38.02 14.38
CA PRO A 574 -7.85 37.33 13.39
C PRO A 574 -7.49 38.26 12.24
N LEU A 575 -6.29 38.15 11.71
CA LEU A 575 -5.86 38.84 10.50
C LEU A 575 -5.62 37.83 9.37
N THR A 576 -6.17 38.06 8.20
CA THR A 576 -5.84 37.31 6.98
C THR A 576 -5.32 38.25 5.92
N LEU A 577 -4.15 37.93 5.40
CA LEU A 577 -3.49 38.66 4.30
C LEU A 577 -3.58 37.79 3.04
N GLU A 578 -4.16 38.33 1.99
CA GLU A 578 -4.32 37.65 0.69
C GLU A 578 -3.33 38.21 -0.32
N LEU A 579 -2.61 37.34 -1.05
CA LEU A 579 -1.65 37.72 -2.06
C LEU A 579 -1.73 36.74 -3.25
N GLY A 580 -2.60 37.04 -4.21
CA GLY A 580 -2.86 36.15 -5.35
C GLY A 580 -3.40 34.77 -4.87
N PRO A 581 -2.73 33.64 -5.21
CA PRO A 581 -3.15 32.31 -4.82
C PRO A 581 -2.80 31.93 -3.37
N LEU A 582 -2.27 32.87 -2.60
CA LEU A 582 -1.75 32.66 -1.26
C LEU A 582 -2.56 33.43 -0.24
N SER A 583 -2.89 32.79 0.89
CA SER A 583 -3.53 33.37 2.05
C SER A 583 -2.72 33.04 3.30
N LEU A 584 -2.39 34.05 4.10
CA LEU A 584 -1.70 33.93 5.37
C LEU A 584 -2.61 34.43 6.49
N SER A 585 -3.01 33.56 7.40
CA SER A 585 -3.91 33.88 8.50
C SER A 585 -3.20 33.79 9.84
N PHE A 586 -3.41 34.81 10.67
CA PHE A 586 -3.00 34.87 12.08
C PHE A 586 -4.23 34.67 12.93
N PRO A 587 -4.20 33.80 13.95
CA PRO A 587 -5.36 33.53 14.80
C PRO A 587 -5.58 34.67 15.84
N THR A 588 -6.79 34.73 16.42
CA THR A 588 -7.06 35.53 17.63
C THR A 588 -6.29 34.99 18.82
N HIS A 589 -6.04 35.86 19.82
CA HIS A 589 -5.43 35.54 21.12
C HIS A 589 -4.03 34.91 21.01
N GLY A 590 -3.02 35.75 20.91
CA GLY A 590 -1.64 35.36 21.12
C GLY A 590 -0.76 35.31 19.88
N ALA A 591 -1.17 35.90 18.77
CA ALA A 591 -0.22 36.06 17.66
C ALA A 591 0.96 36.94 18.09
N VAL A 592 0.70 38.02 18.85
CA VAL A 592 1.70 38.94 19.43
C VAL A 592 1.27 39.45 20.79
N ALA A 593 2.22 39.86 21.62
CA ALA A 593 1.96 40.42 22.96
C ALA A 593 1.52 41.90 22.97
N GLY A 594 1.12 42.45 21.81
CA GLY A 594 0.68 43.82 21.62
C GLY A 594 0.24 44.06 20.20
N GLU A 595 -0.02 45.30 19.81
CA GLU A 595 -0.28 45.64 18.39
C GLU A 595 1.00 45.50 17.57
N ALA A 596 0.89 44.88 16.39
CA ALA A 596 2.01 44.72 15.43
C ALA A 596 1.51 44.88 14.00
N GLY A 597 2.31 45.43 13.13
CA GLY A 597 2.07 45.46 11.70
C GLY A 597 2.49 44.11 11.06
N ALA A 598 1.60 43.44 10.32
CA ALA A 598 1.97 42.29 9.50
C ALA A 598 1.94 42.65 8.01
N ARG A 599 2.92 42.19 7.28
CA ARG A 599 3.03 42.41 5.82
C ARG A 599 3.39 41.11 5.13
N LEU A 600 2.72 40.85 4.02
CA LEU A 600 3.01 39.78 3.11
C LEU A 600 3.32 40.37 1.73
N SER A 601 4.48 40.09 1.17
CA SER A 601 4.91 40.60 -0.13
C SER A 601 5.59 39.53 -0.97
N LEU A 602 5.50 39.65 -2.31
CA LEU A 602 6.30 38.81 -3.20
C LEU A 602 7.79 39.13 -2.95
N ALA A 603 8.60 38.08 -2.95
CA ALA A 603 10.05 38.21 -2.82
C ALA A 603 10.76 37.56 -4.01
N ALA A 604 11.93 38.06 -4.37
CA ALA A 604 12.80 37.33 -5.27
C ALA A 604 13.24 36.01 -4.62
N PRO A 605 13.17 34.88 -5.34
CA PRO A 605 13.66 33.64 -4.80
C PRO A 605 15.15 33.75 -4.47
N PRO A 606 15.58 33.38 -3.27
CA PRO A 606 16.99 33.37 -2.88
C PRO A 606 17.74 32.22 -3.59
N ASP A 607 19.07 32.33 -3.65
CA ASP A 607 19.94 31.22 -4.03
C ASP A 607 19.84 30.11 -2.96
N LEU A 608 19.26 28.98 -3.32
CA LEU A 608 19.04 27.84 -2.41
C LEU A 608 20.27 26.92 -2.34
N PRO A 609 20.42 26.19 -1.23
CA PRO A 609 21.43 25.15 -1.12
C PRO A 609 21.31 24.09 -2.22
N GLU A 610 22.40 23.42 -2.52
CA GLU A 610 22.44 22.34 -3.51
C GLU A 610 21.40 21.25 -3.20
N GLY A 611 20.58 20.89 -4.17
CA GLY A 611 19.48 19.92 -4.04
C GLY A 611 18.10 20.54 -3.99
N PHE A 612 17.98 21.85 -4.15
CA PHE A 612 16.71 22.56 -4.23
C PHE A 612 16.71 23.58 -5.37
N VAL A 613 15.57 23.69 -6.06
CA VAL A 613 15.31 24.71 -7.08
C VAL A 613 14.10 25.54 -6.63
N PRO A 614 14.23 26.87 -6.46
CA PRO A 614 13.12 27.68 -6.00
C PRO A 614 12.05 27.80 -7.09
N LEU A 615 10.78 27.67 -6.68
CA LEU A 615 9.60 27.85 -7.55
C LEU A 615 8.94 29.21 -7.31
N ALA A 616 8.85 29.63 -6.04
CA ALA A 616 8.30 30.91 -5.65
C ALA A 616 8.82 31.34 -4.26
N ALA A 617 8.84 32.62 -3.99
CA ALA A 617 9.19 33.17 -2.69
C ALA A 617 8.25 34.30 -2.28
N VAL A 618 7.94 34.36 -1.00
CA VAL A 618 7.17 35.44 -0.37
C VAL A 618 7.82 35.85 0.92
N GLU A 619 7.77 37.11 1.26
CA GLU A 619 8.31 37.62 2.51
C GLU A 619 7.18 37.89 3.49
N VAL A 620 7.30 37.32 4.67
CA VAL A 620 6.43 37.53 5.83
C VAL A 620 7.17 38.41 6.80
N GLN A 621 6.69 39.62 7.01
CA GLN A 621 7.23 40.59 7.99
C GLN A 621 6.19 40.81 9.07
N VAL A 622 6.65 40.87 10.32
CA VAL A 622 5.84 41.31 11.49
C VAL A 622 6.68 42.33 12.25
N GLU A 623 6.18 43.55 12.34
CA GLU A 623 6.87 44.65 12.96
C GLU A 623 6.06 45.19 14.15
N THR A 624 6.74 45.47 15.26
CA THR A 624 6.14 46.20 16.41
C THR A 624 6.64 47.63 16.48
N ASP A 625 5.85 48.52 17.04
CA ASP A 625 6.20 49.95 17.20
C ASP A 625 7.34 50.18 18.23
N THR A 626 7.85 49.12 18.89
CA THR A 626 8.92 49.23 19.89
C THR A 626 10.22 48.64 19.40
N GLU A 627 11.18 49.51 19.11
CA GLU A 627 12.62 49.27 18.92
C GLU A 627 13.06 47.91 18.41
N GLY A 628 12.91 47.64 17.11
CA GLY A 628 13.83 46.78 16.36
C GLY A 628 13.92 45.29 16.77
N LYS A 629 13.13 44.79 17.70
CA LYS A 629 13.05 43.33 18.01
C LYS A 629 11.83 42.74 17.36
N LEU A 630 12.06 41.77 16.47
CA LEU A 630 11.00 40.94 15.92
C LEU A 630 10.21 40.30 17.07
N PRO A 631 8.89 40.49 17.16
CA PRO A 631 8.09 39.85 18.20
C PRO A 631 8.09 38.33 17.95
N ALA A 632 8.32 37.54 19.01
CA ALA A 632 8.07 36.12 18.94
C ALA A 632 6.55 35.91 18.81
N LEU A 633 6.13 35.32 17.72
CA LEU A 633 4.75 34.85 17.58
C LEU A 633 4.46 33.79 18.63
N THR A 634 3.41 33.97 19.42
CA THR A 634 3.01 33.07 20.49
C THR A 634 2.01 32.00 19.99
N ALA A 635 1.39 32.23 18.83
CA ALA A 635 0.56 31.29 18.11
C ALA A 635 1.01 31.15 16.64
N PRO A 636 0.85 29.96 16.03
CA PRO A 636 1.28 29.78 14.66
C PRO A 636 0.34 30.47 13.67
N TRP A 637 0.90 31.11 12.63
CA TRP A 637 0.14 31.48 11.46
C TRP A 637 -0.22 30.25 10.63
N THR A 638 -1.28 30.34 9.84
CA THR A 638 -1.69 29.33 8.87
C THR A 638 -1.52 29.88 7.46
N LEU A 639 -0.73 29.17 6.64
CA LEU A 639 -0.55 29.45 5.22
C LEU A 639 -1.43 28.52 4.41
N THR A 640 -2.18 29.06 3.48
CA THR A 640 -2.78 28.30 2.39
C THR A 640 -2.26 28.82 1.07
N TRP A 641 -1.75 27.93 0.22
CA TRP A 641 -1.19 28.29 -1.07
C TRP A 641 -1.78 27.38 -2.15
N ARG A 642 -2.59 27.95 -3.03
CA ARG A 642 -3.09 27.21 -4.18
C ARG A 642 -1.95 27.00 -5.16
N LEU A 643 -1.49 25.76 -5.24
CA LEU A 643 -0.41 25.37 -6.14
C LEU A 643 -0.97 25.23 -7.56
N PRO A 644 -0.23 25.69 -8.61
CA PRO A 644 -0.40 25.12 -9.94
C PRO A 644 -0.13 23.62 -9.85
N GLU A 645 -0.64 22.81 -10.79
CA GLU A 645 -0.42 21.36 -10.83
C GLU A 645 1.09 21.03 -10.78
N ALA A 646 1.66 20.99 -9.59
CA ALA A 646 3.06 20.63 -9.35
C ALA A 646 3.09 19.21 -8.78
N ASP A 647 4.14 18.46 -9.06
CA ASP A 647 4.37 17.16 -8.45
C ASP A 647 4.56 17.34 -6.93
N ALA A 648 3.48 17.11 -6.18
CA ALA A 648 3.46 17.26 -4.73
C ALA A 648 4.53 16.38 -4.02
N ALA A 649 5.03 15.34 -4.69
CA ALA A 649 6.04 14.43 -4.13
C ALA A 649 7.44 15.05 -4.09
N GLN A 650 7.74 16.02 -4.95
CA GLN A 650 9.05 16.71 -5.00
C GLN A 650 8.98 18.13 -4.44
N THR A 651 7.79 18.65 -4.20
CA THR A 651 7.60 19.99 -3.63
C THR A 651 8.06 20.04 -2.17
N VAL A 652 8.75 21.11 -1.80
CA VAL A 652 9.12 21.44 -0.41
C VAL A 652 8.76 22.89 -0.14
N LEU A 653 8.42 23.19 1.12
CA LEU A 653 8.24 24.53 1.64
C LEU A 653 9.30 24.75 2.72
N GLY A 654 9.87 25.94 2.81
CA GLY A 654 10.82 26.26 3.86
C GLY A 654 10.93 27.75 4.10
N VAL A 655 11.58 28.12 5.21
CA VAL A 655 11.99 29.48 5.50
C VAL A 655 13.47 29.61 5.17
N PHE A 656 13.81 30.56 4.32
CA PHE A 656 15.20 30.82 3.98
C PHE A 656 15.82 31.75 5.03
N ARG A 657 16.92 31.30 5.66
CA ARG A 657 17.67 32.04 6.68
C ARG A 657 19.14 31.70 6.62
N ASP A 658 20.02 32.67 6.80
CA ASP A 658 21.47 32.50 6.90
C ASP A 658 22.09 31.60 5.80
N GLY A 659 21.56 31.70 4.57
CA GLY A 659 22.00 30.89 3.43
C GLY A 659 21.50 29.43 3.40
N GLY A 660 20.65 29.04 4.34
CA GLY A 660 20.02 27.72 4.43
C GLY A 660 18.52 27.75 4.20
N LEU A 661 17.93 26.59 3.92
CA LEU A 661 16.48 26.40 3.81
C LEU A 661 15.99 25.51 4.96
N ASP A 662 15.34 26.12 5.95
CA ASP A 662 14.69 25.41 7.05
C ASP A 662 13.34 24.89 6.57
N LEU A 663 13.22 23.58 6.36
CA LEU A 663 12.02 22.96 5.82
C LEU A 663 10.85 23.07 6.79
N LEU A 664 9.69 23.43 6.25
CA LEU A 664 8.41 23.48 6.96
C LEU A 664 7.56 22.29 6.55
N PRO A 665 7.00 21.54 7.50
CA PRO A 665 6.00 20.54 7.22
C PRO A 665 4.72 21.15 6.64
N PHE A 666 4.15 20.47 5.64
CA PHE A 666 2.94 20.89 4.97
C PHE A 666 2.12 19.69 4.52
N ARG A 667 0.87 19.96 4.16
CA ARG A 667 -0.03 19.00 3.51
C ARG A 667 -0.57 19.61 2.23
N VAL A 668 -0.66 18.80 1.18
CA VAL A 668 -1.36 19.18 -0.06
C VAL A 668 -2.64 18.35 -0.15
N ALA A 669 -3.76 19.02 -0.34
CA ALA A 669 -5.05 18.41 -0.62
C ALA A 669 -5.81 19.29 -1.61
N ASP A 670 -6.41 18.70 -2.63
CA ASP A 670 -7.20 19.40 -3.67
C ASP A 670 -6.46 20.58 -4.33
N GLY A 671 -5.15 20.41 -4.57
CA GLY A 671 -4.30 21.44 -5.16
C GLY A 671 -3.95 22.61 -4.22
N VAL A 672 -4.28 22.51 -2.93
CA VAL A 672 -3.97 23.53 -1.93
C VAL A 672 -2.95 23.01 -0.94
N LEU A 673 -1.79 23.68 -0.86
CA LEU A 673 -0.80 23.49 0.18
C LEU A 673 -1.26 24.18 1.46
N ARG A 674 -1.19 23.51 2.59
CA ARG A 674 -1.43 24.05 3.93
C ARG A 674 -0.22 23.82 4.81
N ALA A 675 0.25 24.90 5.44
CA ALA A 675 1.34 24.89 6.40
C ALA A 675 1.04 25.79 7.60
N LYS A 676 1.69 25.54 8.72
CA LYS A 676 1.63 26.39 9.90
C LYS A 676 3.05 26.70 10.38
N GLY A 677 3.27 27.90 10.90
CA GLY A 677 4.59 28.28 11.40
C GLY A 677 4.54 29.47 12.35
N PHE A 678 5.65 29.69 13.03
CA PHE A 678 5.84 30.79 13.97
C PHE A 678 6.85 31.85 13.45
N GLY A 679 7.53 31.55 12.38
CA GLY A 679 8.63 32.35 11.87
C GLY A 679 8.18 33.46 10.95
N THR A 680 8.98 34.53 10.91
CA THR A 680 8.96 35.60 9.89
C THR A 680 10.17 35.43 8.98
N GLY A 681 10.13 36.03 7.80
CA GLY A 681 11.19 36.00 6.79
C GLY A 681 10.73 35.47 5.43
N THR A 682 11.67 35.07 4.59
CA THR A 682 11.37 34.63 3.23
C THR A 682 10.92 33.17 3.24
N LEU A 683 9.61 32.94 3.00
CA LEU A 683 9.04 31.64 2.72
C LEU A 683 9.33 31.26 1.27
N VAL A 684 9.91 30.09 1.05
CA VAL A 684 10.26 29.59 -0.28
C VAL A 684 9.55 28.29 -0.57
N LEU A 685 8.81 28.27 -1.66
CA LEU A 685 8.34 27.04 -2.29
C LEU A 685 9.43 26.61 -3.26
N ALA A 686 9.89 25.36 -3.15
CA ALA A 686 10.96 24.83 -3.97
C ALA A 686 10.69 23.39 -4.42
N GLU A 687 11.38 22.95 -5.45
CA GLU A 687 11.45 21.57 -5.89
C GLU A 687 12.74 20.93 -5.37
N ARG A 688 12.62 19.71 -4.84
CA ARG A 688 13.77 18.90 -4.42
C ARG A 688 14.33 18.16 -5.62
N THR A 689 15.60 18.39 -5.94
CA THR A 689 16.30 17.72 -7.06
C THR A 689 17.06 16.46 -6.63
N ARG A 690 17.30 16.28 -5.34
CA ARG A 690 17.90 15.07 -4.77
C ARG A 690 16.84 14.19 -4.12
N PRO A 691 16.85 12.87 -4.35
CA PRO A 691 15.88 11.98 -3.73
C PRO A 691 16.03 11.96 -2.20
N VAL A 692 14.91 11.75 -1.51
CA VAL A 692 14.91 11.51 -0.07
C VAL A 692 15.72 10.24 0.22
N PRO A 693 16.59 10.22 1.25
CA PRO A 693 17.37 9.05 1.60
C PRO A 693 16.52 7.80 1.81
N VAL A 694 16.99 6.67 1.33
CA VAL A 694 16.38 5.36 1.53
C VAL A 694 17.23 4.57 2.50
N TRP A 695 16.66 4.21 3.65
CA TRP A 695 17.35 3.43 4.67
C TRP A 695 17.18 1.93 4.41
N ARG A 696 18.28 1.19 4.56
CA ARG A 696 18.33 -0.27 4.25
C ARG A 696 17.37 -1.09 5.11
N ASP A 697 17.16 -0.69 6.37
CA ASP A 697 16.35 -1.37 7.37
C ASP A 697 14.86 -0.96 7.36
N LEU A 698 14.49 -0.07 6.43
CA LEU A 698 13.09 0.33 6.20
C LEU A 698 12.47 -0.28 4.95
N ARG A 699 13.25 -0.94 4.10
CA ARG A 699 12.72 -1.55 2.87
C ARG A 699 11.67 -2.61 3.20
N GLY A 700 10.45 -2.38 2.72
CA GLY A 700 9.31 -3.26 3.00
C GLY A 700 8.75 -3.17 4.43
N HIS A 701 9.26 -2.27 5.26
CA HIS A 701 8.71 -2.03 6.59
C HIS A 701 7.42 -1.20 6.51
N TRP A 702 6.43 -1.52 7.34
CA TRP A 702 5.12 -0.83 7.34
C TRP A 702 5.20 0.70 7.47
N ALA A 703 6.23 1.24 8.12
CA ALA A 703 6.45 2.67 8.31
C ALA A 703 7.27 3.32 7.17
N GLU A 704 7.69 2.60 6.14
CA GLU A 704 8.60 3.10 5.11
C GLU A 704 8.06 4.37 4.43
N ALA A 705 6.81 4.35 3.99
CA ALA A 705 6.18 5.50 3.31
C ALA A 705 6.09 6.72 4.24
N THR A 706 5.65 6.52 5.47
CA THR A 706 5.53 7.58 6.49
C THR A 706 6.88 8.20 6.83
N VAL A 707 7.91 7.37 7.02
CA VAL A 707 9.25 7.85 7.34
C VAL A 707 9.84 8.63 6.17
N LYS A 708 9.66 8.17 4.93
CA LYS A 708 10.09 8.91 3.73
C LYS A 708 9.40 10.26 3.61
N GLN A 709 8.10 10.34 3.87
CA GLN A 709 7.35 11.60 3.84
C GLN A 709 7.88 12.59 4.88
N LEU A 710 7.99 12.18 6.15
CA LEU A 710 8.50 13.04 7.23
C LEU A 710 9.95 13.46 7.01
N ALA A 711 10.78 12.59 6.44
CA ALA A 711 12.16 12.91 6.09
C ALA A 711 12.24 13.91 4.92
N GLY A 712 11.36 13.75 3.93
CA GLY A 712 11.21 14.72 2.84
C GLY A 712 10.85 16.12 3.33
N GLN A 713 10.14 16.22 4.45
CA GLN A 713 9.77 17.47 5.10
C GLN A 713 10.77 17.92 6.21
N GLY A 714 11.91 17.23 6.36
CA GLY A 714 12.95 17.59 7.33
C GLY A 714 12.63 17.26 8.79
N VAL A 715 11.50 16.58 9.07
CA VAL A 715 11.03 16.29 10.45
C VAL A 715 11.90 15.23 11.11
N ILE A 716 12.27 14.20 10.37
CA ILE A 716 13.08 13.09 10.88
C ILE A 716 14.29 12.81 9.98
N ALA A 717 15.30 12.18 10.56
CA ALA A 717 16.49 11.74 9.85
C ALA A 717 16.87 10.33 10.31
N GLY A 718 17.63 9.60 9.49
CA GLY A 718 18.25 8.33 9.87
C GLY A 718 19.57 8.54 10.60
N PHE A 719 20.25 7.42 10.87
CA PHE A 719 21.58 7.42 11.48
C PHE A 719 22.69 7.55 10.42
N PRO A 720 23.88 8.00 10.81
CA PRO A 720 25.02 8.12 9.89
C PRO A 720 25.46 6.80 9.25
N ASP A 721 25.11 5.65 9.84
CA ASP A 721 25.41 4.31 9.33
C ASP A 721 24.49 3.86 8.19
N GLY A 722 23.54 4.71 7.74
CA GLY A 722 22.59 4.42 6.69
C GLY A 722 21.38 3.59 7.14
N THR A 723 21.10 3.54 8.45
CA THR A 723 19.90 2.91 9.03
C THR A 723 18.93 3.96 9.57
N PHE A 724 17.69 3.54 9.76
CA PHE A 724 16.66 4.33 10.47
C PHE A 724 16.42 3.81 11.90
N GLY A 725 16.61 2.53 12.16
CA GLY A 725 16.35 1.88 13.44
C GLY A 725 14.86 1.81 13.79
N PRO A 726 13.97 1.26 12.94
CA PRO A 726 12.51 1.37 13.14
C PRO A 726 12.01 0.76 14.45
N GLN A 727 12.67 -0.27 14.95
CA GLN A 727 12.33 -0.94 16.21
C GLN A 727 13.06 -0.39 17.44
N GLN A 728 14.00 0.53 17.26
CA GLN A 728 14.72 1.10 18.38
C GLN A 728 13.81 1.98 19.22
N PRO A 729 13.87 1.90 20.55
CA PRO A 729 13.21 2.86 21.45
C PRO A 729 13.74 4.27 21.21
N LEU A 730 12.87 5.25 21.20
CA LEU A 730 13.26 6.66 21.12
C LEU A 730 13.65 7.21 22.48
N THR A 731 14.75 7.96 22.51
CA THR A 731 15.11 8.74 23.70
C THR A 731 14.30 10.04 23.78
N ARG A 732 14.20 10.61 24.97
CA ARG A 732 13.43 11.83 25.21
C ARG A 732 13.98 13.02 24.40
N ALA A 733 15.28 13.16 24.29
CA ALA A 733 15.90 14.18 23.45
C ALA A 733 15.53 14.01 21.96
N GLN A 734 15.49 12.78 21.45
CA GLN A 734 15.10 12.51 20.08
C GLN A 734 13.61 12.85 19.84
N VAL A 735 12.71 12.44 20.72
CA VAL A 735 11.28 12.77 20.62
C VAL A 735 11.07 14.27 20.60
N VAL A 736 11.65 15.01 21.54
CA VAL A 736 11.50 16.47 21.64
C VAL A 736 12.03 17.17 20.38
N THR A 737 13.15 16.69 19.83
CA THR A 737 13.72 17.23 18.59
C THR A 737 12.79 16.97 17.40
N MET A 738 12.20 15.77 17.30
CA MET A 738 11.24 15.45 16.25
C MET A 738 9.98 16.34 16.35
N LEU A 739 9.47 16.56 17.56
CA LEU A 739 8.32 17.45 17.80
C LEU A 739 8.65 18.91 17.44
N ALA A 740 9.81 19.41 17.86
CA ALA A 740 10.21 20.78 17.55
C ALA A 740 10.27 21.06 16.05
N ARG A 741 10.79 20.10 15.28
CA ARG A 741 10.84 20.17 13.82
C ARG A 741 9.44 20.02 13.19
N ALA A 742 8.64 19.06 13.65
CA ALA A 742 7.31 18.82 13.11
C ALA A 742 6.35 20.01 13.29
N PHE A 743 6.42 20.67 14.44
CA PHE A 743 5.54 21.80 14.77
C PHE A 743 6.23 23.17 14.58
N ASN A 744 7.43 23.16 14.00
CA ASN A 744 8.22 24.36 13.68
C ASN A 744 8.30 25.37 14.84
N TRP A 745 8.67 24.88 16.04
CA TRP A 745 8.77 25.77 17.20
C TRP A 745 9.88 26.79 17.03
N PRO A 746 9.64 28.07 17.48
CA PRO A 746 10.63 29.10 17.33
C PRO A 746 11.86 28.79 18.18
N PRO A 747 13.09 29.10 17.68
CA PRO A 747 14.30 28.87 18.44
C PRO A 747 14.30 29.72 19.72
N ALA A 748 14.59 29.10 20.88
CA ALA A 748 14.69 29.78 22.17
C ALA A 748 16.15 30.02 22.55
N LYS A 749 16.43 31.18 23.14
CA LYS A 749 17.81 31.66 23.41
C LYS A 749 18.46 31.08 24.68
N ALA A 750 17.72 30.48 25.57
CA ALA A 750 18.25 29.91 26.81
C ALA A 750 17.77 28.48 27.05
N ALA A 751 18.72 27.54 27.24
CA ALA A 751 18.37 26.24 27.77
C ALA A 751 17.90 26.36 29.21
N PRO A 752 16.80 25.69 29.59
CA PRO A 752 16.40 25.62 30.99
C PRO A 752 17.47 24.91 31.80
N GLY A 753 17.70 25.36 33.02
CA GLY A 753 18.67 24.76 33.94
C GLY A 753 18.20 23.43 34.49
N PHE A 754 18.19 22.38 33.65
CA PHE A 754 18.04 21.00 34.11
C PHE A 754 19.30 20.56 34.84
N ARG A 755 19.15 19.65 35.81
CA ARG A 755 20.27 19.12 36.60
C ARG A 755 21.18 18.18 35.81
N ASP A 756 20.64 17.52 34.78
CA ASP A 756 21.36 16.65 33.87
C ASP A 756 21.69 17.35 32.55
N PRO A 757 22.78 16.96 31.87
CA PRO A 757 23.17 17.57 30.62
C PRO A 757 22.17 17.26 29.48
N VAL A 758 21.86 18.27 28.69
CA VAL A 758 21.15 18.12 27.42
C VAL A 758 22.21 18.12 26.30
N PRO A 759 22.24 17.13 25.40
CA PRO A 759 23.18 17.10 24.29
C PRO A 759 23.07 18.36 23.40
N ASP A 760 24.18 18.88 22.87
CA ASP A 760 24.24 20.12 22.09
C ASP A 760 23.25 20.10 20.91
N TRP A 761 23.12 18.97 20.21
CA TRP A 761 22.21 18.82 19.06
C TRP A 761 20.72 18.92 19.45
N ALA A 762 20.37 18.70 20.73
CA ALA A 762 19.01 18.76 21.26
C ALA A 762 18.75 20.03 22.08
N ALA A 763 19.79 20.81 22.42
CA ALA A 763 19.67 21.95 23.31
C ALA A 763 18.66 23.01 22.81
N GLY A 764 18.75 23.39 21.54
CA GLY A 764 17.79 24.32 20.91
C GLY A 764 16.34 23.78 20.90
N PRO A 765 16.09 22.59 20.37
CA PRO A 765 14.78 21.94 20.43
C PRO A 765 14.21 21.78 21.84
N VAL A 766 15.01 21.43 22.83
CA VAL A 766 14.56 21.30 24.23
C VAL A 766 14.20 22.66 24.81
N ALA A 767 15.02 23.69 24.56
CA ALA A 767 14.72 25.05 24.98
C ALA A 767 13.40 25.57 24.36
N ALA A 768 13.19 25.32 23.08
CA ALA A 768 11.93 25.65 22.39
C ALA A 768 10.73 24.89 23.00
N ALA A 769 10.88 23.61 23.29
CA ALA A 769 9.83 22.79 23.88
C ALA A 769 9.43 23.29 25.30
N VAL A 770 10.40 23.76 26.08
CA VAL A 770 10.13 24.35 27.39
C VAL A 770 9.45 25.72 27.25
N ALA A 771 9.91 26.58 26.35
CA ALA A 771 9.28 27.86 26.06
C ALA A 771 7.83 27.71 25.58
N MET A 772 7.54 26.65 24.80
CA MET A 772 6.18 26.28 24.34
C MET A 772 5.35 25.57 25.43
N GLY A 773 5.90 25.34 26.64
CA GLY A 773 5.19 24.67 27.73
C GLY A 773 4.96 23.17 27.55
N VAL A 774 5.54 22.56 26.49
CA VAL A 774 5.39 21.14 26.17
C VAL A 774 6.23 20.26 27.10
N VAL A 775 7.43 20.71 27.46
CA VAL A 775 8.35 20.02 28.35
C VAL A 775 8.52 20.79 29.67
N LYS A 776 8.41 20.08 30.80
CA LYS A 776 8.62 20.66 32.17
C LYS A 776 9.77 19.99 32.92
N GLY A 777 10.37 18.90 32.41
CA GLY A 777 11.30 18.05 33.15
C GLY A 777 10.59 17.08 34.11
N TYR A 778 11.37 16.31 34.85
CA TYR A 778 10.90 15.41 35.91
C TYR A 778 10.91 16.12 37.27
N GLU A 779 10.24 15.52 38.26
CA GLU A 779 10.12 16.11 39.63
C GLU A 779 11.47 16.29 40.33
N ASP A 780 12.47 15.46 39.94
CA ASP A 780 13.86 15.55 40.45
C ASP A 780 14.68 16.67 39.80
N GLY A 781 14.07 17.46 38.89
CA GLY A 781 14.70 18.56 38.17
C GLY A 781 15.55 18.11 36.97
N THR A 782 15.49 16.85 36.54
CA THR A 782 16.20 16.36 35.35
C THR A 782 15.34 16.45 34.11
N PHE A 783 15.99 16.47 32.94
CA PHE A 783 15.34 16.30 31.62
C PHE A 783 15.25 14.85 31.21
N GLY A 784 16.25 14.03 31.49
CA GLY A 784 16.35 12.64 31.11
C GLY A 784 16.61 12.43 29.62
N ALA A 785 17.60 13.10 29.04
CA ALA A 785 17.86 13.17 27.60
C ALA A 785 17.93 11.79 26.94
N ASP A 786 18.64 10.84 27.53
CA ASP A 786 18.87 9.49 26.99
C ASP A 786 17.81 8.47 27.44
N ARG A 787 16.87 8.89 28.28
CA ARG A 787 15.83 7.99 28.80
C ARG A 787 14.84 7.62 27.69
N PRO A 788 14.56 6.32 27.47
CA PRO A 788 13.53 5.91 26.53
C PRO A 788 12.15 6.46 26.93
N VAL A 789 11.42 7.00 25.96
CA VAL A 789 10.07 7.54 26.18
C VAL A 789 9.05 6.43 26.08
N THR A 790 8.18 6.33 27.08
CA THR A 790 7.04 5.41 27.04
C THR A 790 5.93 5.93 26.13
N ARG A 791 5.04 5.04 25.70
CA ARG A 791 3.87 5.42 24.89
C ARG A 791 2.96 6.42 25.60
N ALA A 792 2.83 6.31 26.93
CA ALA A 792 2.09 7.27 27.74
C ALA A 792 2.76 8.65 27.76
N GLU A 793 4.07 8.73 27.92
CA GLU A 793 4.81 9.99 27.89
C GLU A 793 4.75 10.67 26.51
N LEU A 794 4.88 9.89 25.43
CA LEU A 794 4.73 10.41 24.06
C LEU A 794 3.33 11.00 23.82
N ALA A 795 2.28 10.35 24.32
CA ALA A 795 0.92 10.86 24.23
C ALA A 795 0.76 12.21 24.95
N VAL A 796 1.31 12.34 26.15
CA VAL A 796 1.25 13.59 26.90
C VAL A 796 1.99 14.75 26.20
N LEU A 797 3.15 14.46 25.61
CA LEU A 797 3.90 15.46 24.84
C LEU A 797 3.09 15.95 23.62
N LEU A 798 2.45 15.04 22.89
CA LEU A 798 1.63 15.39 21.73
C LEU A 798 0.32 16.11 22.13
N ALA A 799 -0.33 15.68 23.20
CA ALA A 799 -1.58 16.30 23.65
C ALA A 799 -1.41 17.76 24.09
N ARG A 800 -0.20 18.14 24.50
CA ARG A 800 0.12 19.54 24.86
C ARG A 800 0.30 20.46 23.65
N VAL A 801 0.49 19.88 22.47
CA VAL A 801 0.72 20.65 21.22
C VAL A 801 -0.58 20.80 20.42
N LEU A 802 -1.47 19.81 20.47
CA LEU A 802 -2.61 19.72 19.58
C LEU A 802 -3.89 20.34 20.17
N PRO A 803 -4.73 21.01 19.36
CA PRO A 803 -6.06 21.49 19.76
C PRO A 803 -7.06 20.32 19.83
N LEU A 804 -6.92 19.46 20.83
CA LEU A 804 -7.70 18.22 20.95
C LEU A 804 -9.09 18.48 21.56
N PRO A 805 -10.14 17.75 21.11
CA PRO A 805 -11.47 17.82 21.68
C PRO A 805 -11.49 17.28 23.12
N ALA A 806 -12.47 17.72 23.92
CA ALA A 806 -12.76 17.08 25.20
C ALA A 806 -13.30 15.66 24.97
N ALA A 807 -12.87 14.70 25.77
CA ALA A 807 -13.28 13.29 25.66
C ALA A 807 -13.20 12.58 27.02
N HIS A 808 -13.99 11.53 27.20
CA HIS A 808 -14.11 10.83 28.47
C HIS A 808 -13.91 9.30 28.35
N ASP A 809 -13.94 8.72 27.14
CA ASP A 809 -13.92 7.27 26.96
C ASP A 809 -12.53 6.74 26.57
N LEU A 810 -12.10 5.68 27.24
CA LEU A 810 -10.88 4.93 26.92
C LEU A 810 -11.26 3.51 26.46
N PRO A 811 -11.22 3.20 25.16
CA PRO A 811 -11.68 1.91 24.65
C PRO A 811 -10.61 0.80 24.76
N TYR A 812 -9.63 0.95 25.65
CA TYR A 812 -8.53 -0.01 25.79
C TYR A 812 -8.77 -0.96 26.97
N ARG A 813 -8.53 -2.25 26.76
CA ARG A 813 -8.69 -3.27 27.83
C ARG A 813 -7.72 -3.07 29.01
N ASP A 814 -6.57 -2.42 28.76
CA ASP A 814 -5.57 -2.04 29.76
C ASP A 814 -5.68 -0.57 30.18
N ALA A 815 -6.87 0.03 30.08
CA ALA A 815 -7.11 1.42 30.48
C ALA A 815 -6.72 1.70 31.94
N ALA A 816 -6.89 0.71 32.84
CA ALA A 816 -6.49 0.79 34.24
C ALA A 816 -4.97 0.91 34.45
N ASP A 817 -4.16 0.43 33.50
CA ASP A 817 -2.70 0.53 33.56
C ASP A 817 -2.18 1.89 33.08
N ILE A 818 -3.04 2.73 32.49
CA ILE A 818 -2.67 4.08 32.05
C ILE A 818 -2.48 4.96 33.28
N PRO A 819 -1.29 5.51 33.53
CA PRO A 819 -1.04 6.38 34.67
C PRO A 819 -2.01 7.57 34.71
N ALA A 820 -2.48 7.95 35.88
CA ALA A 820 -3.45 9.03 36.05
C ALA A 820 -3.05 10.33 35.34
N TRP A 821 -1.74 10.68 35.36
CA TRP A 821 -1.20 11.85 34.67
C TRP A 821 -1.28 11.79 33.16
N ALA A 822 -1.48 10.60 32.55
CA ALA A 822 -1.57 10.40 31.10
C ALA A 822 -3.01 10.14 30.60
N GLN A 823 -3.93 9.79 31.50
CA GLN A 823 -5.28 9.36 31.11
C GLN A 823 -6.00 10.40 30.24
N GLU A 824 -6.04 11.66 30.64
CA GLU A 824 -6.68 12.73 29.86
C GLU A 824 -6.06 12.85 28.46
N SER A 825 -4.74 12.84 28.37
CA SER A 825 -4.01 12.96 27.10
C SER A 825 -4.29 11.79 26.17
N VAL A 826 -4.27 10.56 26.70
CA VAL A 826 -4.57 9.36 25.93
C VAL A 826 -6.03 9.35 25.45
N THR A 827 -6.97 9.73 26.32
CA THR A 827 -8.41 9.83 26.00
C THR A 827 -8.65 10.80 24.85
N ARG A 828 -8.15 12.04 24.96
CA ARG A 828 -8.33 13.09 23.96
C ARG A 828 -7.71 12.74 22.60
N LEU A 829 -6.48 12.18 22.59
CA LEU A 829 -5.82 11.72 21.37
C LEU A 829 -6.54 10.52 20.72
N THR A 830 -7.12 9.63 21.54
CA THR A 830 -7.91 8.51 21.04
C THR A 830 -9.21 8.99 20.40
N ALA A 831 -9.92 9.93 21.05
CA ALA A 831 -11.13 10.54 20.50
C ALA A 831 -10.88 11.31 19.19
N ALA A 832 -9.71 11.93 19.07
CA ALA A 832 -9.26 12.58 17.82
C ALA A 832 -8.81 11.55 16.74
N GLY A 833 -8.87 10.24 17.00
CA GLY A 833 -8.46 9.19 16.04
C GLY A 833 -6.94 9.08 15.84
N LEU A 834 -6.15 9.75 16.68
CA LEU A 834 -4.69 9.80 16.54
C LEU A 834 -3.99 8.59 17.17
N LEU A 835 -4.51 8.10 18.30
CA LEU A 835 -4.02 6.91 18.96
C LEU A 835 -4.81 5.68 18.56
N GLN A 836 -4.08 4.61 18.29
CA GLN A 836 -4.63 3.29 18.03
C GLN A 836 -3.95 2.28 18.96
N GLY A 837 -4.78 1.46 19.64
CA GLY A 837 -4.28 0.33 20.41
C GLY A 837 -3.79 -0.79 19.50
N ARG A 838 -3.06 -1.72 20.10
CA ARG A 838 -2.72 -2.99 19.47
C ARG A 838 -3.52 -4.08 20.18
N GLU A 839 -4.30 -4.87 19.43
CA GLU A 839 -5.12 -5.94 20.00
C GLU A 839 -6.07 -5.49 21.14
N GLY A 840 -6.62 -4.26 21.00
CA GLY A 840 -7.50 -3.69 22.01
C GLY A 840 -6.80 -3.15 23.27
N ALA A 841 -5.47 -3.14 23.35
CA ALA A 841 -4.69 -2.57 24.44
C ALA A 841 -3.84 -1.39 23.99
N TYR A 842 -3.57 -0.45 24.89
CA TYR A 842 -2.75 0.73 24.62
C TYR A 842 -1.27 0.50 24.90
N TRP A 843 -0.92 -0.32 25.86
CA TRP A 843 0.45 -0.61 26.32
C TRP A 843 1.18 0.66 26.83
N PRO A 844 0.66 1.32 27.87
CA PRO A 844 1.13 2.65 28.29
C PRO A 844 2.59 2.70 28.75
N LYS A 845 3.07 1.61 29.37
CA LYS A 845 4.42 1.48 29.93
C LYS A 845 5.47 1.03 28.90
N ALA A 846 5.06 0.54 27.74
CA ALA A 846 5.99 0.13 26.69
C ALA A 846 6.73 1.35 26.14
N SER A 847 8.01 1.18 25.82
CA SER A 847 8.79 2.22 25.13
C SER A 847 8.26 2.40 23.70
N ALA A 848 8.11 3.65 23.28
CA ALA A 848 7.72 3.98 21.91
C ALA A 848 8.91 3.71 20.95
N THR A 849 8.68 2.93 19.91
CA THR A 849 9.68 2.70 18.87
C THR A 849 9.73 3.88 17.88
N ARG A 850 10.85 4.04 17.16
CA ARG A 850 11.00 5.10 16.16
C ARG A 850 9.95 5.02 15.05
N ALA A 851 9.57 3.82 14.60
CA ALA A 851 8.52 3.62 13.61
C ALA A 851 7.14 4.01 14.16
N GLU A 852 6.79 3.61 15.37
CA GLU A 852 5.52 3.97 16.02
C GLU A 852 5.39 5.47 16.24
N ALA A 853 6.46 6.10 16.72
CA ALA A 853 6.50 7.54 16.92
C ALA A 853 6.40 8.31 15.60
N ALA A 854 7.07 7.88 14.53
CA ALA A 854 6.93 8.48 13.21
C ALA A 854 5.49 8.42 12.70
N ALA A 855 4.83 7.26 12.82
CA ALA A 855 3.45 7.09 12.38
C ALA A 855 2.45 7.93 13.22
N LEU A 856 2.67 8.03 14.52
CA LEU A 856 1.85 8.87 15.38
C LEU A 856 2.09 10.36 15.08
N LEU A 857 3.34 10.74 14.87
CA LEU A 857 3.72 12.13 14.55
C LEU A 857 3.13 12.58 13.20
N GLN A 858 3.11 11.70 12.18
CA GLN A 858 2.47 12.02 10.90
C GLN A 858 0.97 12.32 11.09
N ARG A 859 0.26 11.46 11.81
CA ARG A 859 -1.18 11.68 12.10
C ARG A 859 -1.41 12.96 12.91
N ALA A 860 -0.54 13.22 13.89
CA ALA A 860 -0.60 14.42 14.70
C ALA A 860 -0.35 15.69 13.86
N LEU A 861 0.60 15.63 12.93
CA LEU A 861 0.90 16.72 12.02
C LEU A 861 -0.26 16.97 11.05
N ASP A 862 -0.82 15.91 10.45
CA ASP A 862 -1.99 16.02 9.57
C ASP A 862 -3.18 16.63 10.31
N TYR A 863 -3.41 16.22 11.55
CA TYR A 863 -4.44 16.80 12.42
C TYR A 863 -4.18 18.28 12.69
N TRP A 864 -2.96 18.66 13.08
CA TRP A 864 -2.57 20.03 13.38
C TRP A 864 -2.71 20.95 12.18
N LEU A 865 -2.36 20.49 10.98
CA LEU A 865 -2.46 21.28 9.74
C LEU A 865 -3.92 21.48 9.28
N THR A 866 -4.87 20.67 9.78
CA THR A 866 -6.28 20.74 9.39
C THR A 866 -7.19 21.38 10.44
N HIS A 867 -6.76 21.45 11.71
CA HIS A 867 -7.47 22.04 12.84
C HIS A 867 -6.69 23.20 13.44
#